data_d8d101ab2e4fd61d66939777ec872358
#
_entry.id   d8d101ab2e4fd61d66939777ec872358
#
_cell.length_a   1.000
_cell.length_b   1.000
_cell.length_c   1.000
_cell.angle_alpha   90.00
_cell.angle_beta   90.00
_cell.angle_gamma   90.00
#
_symmetry.space_group_name_H-M   'P 1'
#
loop_
_entity.id
_entity.type
_entity.pdbx_description
1 polymer ?
#
loop_
_entity_poly.entity_id
_entity_poly.type
_entity_poly.pdbx_seq_one_letter_code
_entity_poly.pdbx_strand_id
1 'polypeptide(L)'
;LGAPTHNYVSGAAADLNGDGRQDLVLCCAGSGAESRLLIAFGNGNGTFQAPIESIPGIGRFDLRDWSGDGRPDVIALTSEGALNVAYGQPNGTFLITRSTLGATEQTVIVADTNNDGILDAITLGSSVVKVFFGGIGGALGLSNSTALPIQGATSIVAADYTGDGLLDLAVSEPFGAGVLMVGVGGGNFTASRIFSTGSFELADAAEYDNSGRHALLLPDASAPSLQVVPFNVAGAPLATPLYRIGDNGVEFPTYETQRSTAALADLNGDGKDDVILFSPVSADGILQVFRGGPLSSLTPQPPMVIPAVNAATVSVPKMLAADLNNDGRSDLILMETETPRLLVYLTEVLTGALLGPISTSVTGKPRDMVLADFNNDGRLDLAVASGPNIPGSGRISVFYGTGTGAFSAPQAILTNLTPHRLAVGDFNGDFKQDLAFILVAPAGTANAAGFVLNRTNNMFLAPVFLPLPAHAGVGQDQGVDAVAVGDVNSDGGKDILIAAPFVNAGPLLTFQGNGQGAFTAKPHIAIAPKVATMTLVDVDLDNNLDLLTSHCCLDTTTSIYYGRPDGTLSGRHVIPTGAYTGQIAMGDVDGDGKPDLMAHSYAGVSVQPLFLPTEGDVISAASGFGPTVAIDSIASFYGTGLAPFAEGVIAEELQGTRAFVTDSAGKRGASPLFYVSPGLVNFATPPGLAEGPAVVTIVPAQGSPAFAEIVLARVAPGIFIVDTSRLVAANVLYFKPDGQIITGSPYRPEGPGLVPIPIDLGPPADRVMLIMYGTGIRGRSSLSQVSVTIGGVAAPVDYAGLQVSYPGFDQLNVTIPQSLVGRGSVDIIVTVEGKASNAGRVVIQ
;
A
#
# COMPACT_ATOMS: atom_id res chain seq x y z
N LEU A 1 -36.92 -13.65 -6.45
CA LEU A 1 -37.55 -12.33 -6.31
C LEU A 1 -37.73 -11.80 -7.72
N GLY A 2 -38.85 -12.14 -8.35
CA GLY A 2 -38.89 -12.02 -9.77
C GLY A 2 -39.91 -11.07 -10.32
N ALA A 3 -39.55 -9.85 -10.59
CA ALA A 3 -40.08 -9.14 -11.76
C ALA A 3 -38.91 -8.46 -12.47
N PRO A 4 -38.68 -8.62 -13.74
CA PRO A 4 -37.49 -8.14 -14.45
C PRO A 4 -37.46 -6.62 -14.74
N THR A 5 -38.15 -5.81 -13.97
CA THR A 5 -38.34 -4.38 -14.26
C THR A 5 -37.80 -3.43 -13.21
N HIS A 6 -37.18 -3.93 -12.12
CA HIS A 6 -36.66 -3.05 -11.05
C HIS A 6 -35.16 -3.27 -10.85
N ASN A 7 -34.38 -2.20 -10.88
CA ASN A 7 -33.00 -2.21 -10.44
C ASN A 7 -32.95 -1.98 -8.94
N TYR A 8 -32.39 -2.92 -8.18
CA TYR A 8 -32.19 -2.76 -6.73
C TYR A 8 -30.89 -2.02 -6.48
N VAL A 9 -30.92 -1.02 -5.59
CA VAL A 9 -29.78 -0.15 -5.29
C VAL A 9 -29.27 -0.32 -3.87
N SER A 10 -30.05 -0.80 -2.92
CA SER A 10 -29.62 -1.15 -1.58
C SER A 10 -30.48 -2.25 -0.98
N GLY A 11 -29.95 -2.97 -0.02
CA GLY A 11 -30.67 -4.04 0.70
C GLY A 11 -30.11 -4.25 2.09
N ALA A 12 -30.94 -4.67 3.02
CA ALA A 12 -30.57 -5.02 4.37
C ALA A 12 -31.43 -6.20 4.87
N ALA A 13 -30.94 -6.90 5.90
CA ALA A 13 -31.64 -7.99 6.54
C ALA A 13 -31.80 -7.72 8.04
N ALA A 14 -33.01 -7.96 8.58
CA ALA A 14 -33.34 -7.85 10.00
C ALA A 14 -34.60 -8.65 10.29
N ASP A 15 -34.86 -9.01 11.54
CA ASP A 15 -36.12 -9.57 11.99
C ASP A 15 -37.13 -8.42 12.22
N LEU A 16 -37.94 -8.10 11.21
CA LEU A 16 -38.85 -6.96 11.19
C LEU A 16 -40.17 -7.25 11.94
N ASN A 17 -40.53 -8.53 12.05
CA ASN A 17 -41.81 -8.91 12.64
C ASN A 17 -41.67 -9.58 14.03
N GLY A 18 -40.41 -9.79 14.51
CA GLY A 18 -40.14 -10.37 15.84
C GLY A 18 -40.34 -11.88 15.88
N ASP A 19 -40.31 -12.60 14.75
CA ASP A 19 -40.51 -14.05 14.69
C ASP A 19 -39.22 -14.88 14.83
N GLY A 20 -38.08 -14.18 15.04
CA GLY A 20 -36.73 -14.77 15.18
C GLY A 20 -36.08 -15.16 13.85
N ARG A 21 -36.63 -14.75 12.71
CA ARG A 21 -36.07 -15.02 11.38
C ARG A 21 -35.65 -13.74 10.70
N GLN A 22 -34.62 -13.83 9.89
CA GLN A 22 -34.18 -12.66 9.11
C GLN A 22 -35.10 -12.44 7.93
N ASP A 23 -35.65 -11.23 7.84
CA ASP A 23 -36.41 -10.70 6.72
C ASP A 23 -35.50 -9.89 5.80
N LEU A 24 -35.92 -9.68 4.57
CA LEU A 24 -35.15 -8.93 3.58
C LEU A 24 -35.87 -7.64 3.20
N VAL A 25 -35.14 -6.54 3.29
CA VAL A 25 -35.60 -5.22 2.87
C VAL A 25 -34.78 -4.79 1.66
N LEU A 26 -35.42 -4.43 0.56
CA LEU A 26 -34.78 -4.01 -0.68
C LEU A 26 -35.36 -2.65 -1.13
N CYS A 27 -34.50 -1.76 -1.56
CA CYS A 27 -34.88 -0.53 -2.22
C CYS A 27 -34.67 -0.60 -3.74
N CYS A 28 -35.68 -0.18 -4.49
CA CYS A 28 -35.64 -0.19 -5.96
C CYS A 28 -35.30 1.18 -6.51
N ALA A 29 -34.40 1.23 -7.49
CA ALA A 29 -34.19 2.43 -8.29
C ALA A 29 -35.36 2.59 -9.28
N GLY A 30 -36.19 3.59 -9.06
CA GLY A 30 -37.18 4.08 -10.02
C GLY A 30 -36.98 5.57 -10.26
N SER A 31 -37.45 6.10 -11.38
CA SER A 31 -37.41 7.55 -11.62
C SER A 31 -38.55 8.25 -10.86
N GLY A 32 -38.21 9.02 -9.83
CA GLY A 32 -39.17 9.85 -9.09
C GLY A 32 -40.08 9.09 -8.11
N ALA A 33 -41.38 9.37 -8.13
CA ALA A 33 -42.36 8.83 -7.17
C ALA A 33 -42.58 7.29 -7.22
N GLU A 34 -41.88 6.59 -8.11
CA GLU A 34 -41.99 5.14 -8.31
C GLU A 34 -40.97 4.31 -7.50
N SER A 35 -39.98 4.92 -6.82
CA SER A 35 -39.08 4.21 -5.91
C SER A 35 -39.87 3.67 -4.69
N ARG A 36 -39.76 2.40 -4.40
CA ARG A 36 -40.47 1.74 -3.30
C ARG A 36 -39.56 0.83 -2.52
N LEU A 37 -39.86 0.68 -1.23
CA LEU A 37 -39.28 -0.32 -0.39
C LEU A 37 -40.03 -1.64 -0.56
N LEU A 38 -39.31 -2.74 -0.81
CA LEU A 38 -39.85 -4.10 -0.86
C LEU A 38 -39.43 -4.85 0.38
N ILE A 39 -40.35 -5.50 1.05
CA ILE A 39 -40.10 -6.33 2.23
C ILE A 39 -40.50 -7.76 1.94
N ALA A 40 -39.60 -8.69 2.16
CA ALA A 40 -39.85 -10.12 2.02
C ALA A 40 -39.56 -10.85 3.33
N PHE A 41 -40.61 -11.38 3.98
CA PHE A 41 -40.46 -12.08 5.24
C PHE A 41 -39.78 -13.43 5.06
N GLY A 42 -38.85 -13.75 5.94
CA GLY A 42 -38.06 -14.96 5.92
C GLY A 42 -38.85 -16.19 6.39
N ASN A 43 -38.70 -17.32 5.71
CA ASN A 43 -39.32 -18.60 6.14
C ASN A 43 -38.40 -19.38 7.09
N GLY A 44 -37.18 -18.89 7.42
CA GLY A 44 -36.20 -19.57 8.27
C GLY A 44 -35.47 -20.76 7.62
N ASN A 45 -35.68 -21.01 6.35
CA ASN A 45 -35.06 -22.11 5.57
C ASN A 45 -34.26 -21.59 4.35
N GLY A 46 -33.89 -20.29 4.32
CA GLY A 46 -33.21 -19.64 3.22
C GLY A 46 -34.14 -19.20 2.08
N THR A 47 -35.45 -19.33 2.24
CA THR A 47 -36.46 -18.81 1.30
C THR A 47 -37.25 -17.67 1.95
N PHE A 48 -37.89 -16.85 1.12
CA PHE A 48 -38.71 -15.72 1.54
C PHE A 48 -40.14 -15.85 1.04
N GLN A 49 -41.06 -15.18 1.74
CA GLN A 49 -42.43 -15.01 1.28
C GLN A 49 -42.48 -14.07 0.06
N ALA A 50 -43.60 -14.00 -0.61
CA ALA A 50 -43.80 -13.01 -1.66
C ALA A 50 -43.59 -11.60 -1.13
N PRO A 51 -42.75 -10.76 -1.80
CA PRO A 51 -42.46 -9.44 -1.31
C PRO A 51 -43.71 -8.54 -1.31
N ILE A 52 -43.84 -7.75 -0.29
CA ILE A 52 -44.85 -6.70 -0.21
C ILE A 52 -44.21 -5.34 -0.50
N GLU A 53 -44.87 -4.55 -1.32
CA GLU A 53 -44.47 -3.16 -1.55
C GLU A 53 -44.91 -2.29 -0.37
N SER A 54 -43.93 -1.56 0.22
CA SER A 54 -44.17 -0.65 1.33
C SER A 54 -43.61 0.72 0.98
N ILE A 55 -43.69 1.69 1.73
CA ILE A 55 -43.17 3.06 1.72
C ILE A 55 -42.69 3.59 0.35
N PRO A 56 -43.44 4.48 -0.32
CA PRO A 56 -43.07 5.08 -1.60
C PRO A 56 -42.06 6.24 -1.47
N GLY A 57 -41.31 6.49 -2.55
CA GLY A 57 -40.48 7.69 -2.70
C GLY A 57 -39.13 7.65 -2.00
N ILE A 58 -38.52 6.48 -1.81
CA ILE A 58 -37.30 6.28 -1.02
C ILE A 58 -36.07 6.08 -1.92
N GLY A 59 -34.95 6.72 -1.55
CA GLY A 59 -33.63 6.50 -2.15
C GLY A 59 -32.78 5.49 -1.37
N ARG A 60 -32.04 5.94 -0.37
CA ARG A 60 -31.26 5.08 0.55
C ARG A 60 -31.93 5.01 1.92
N PHE A 61 -31.74 3.93 2.64
CA PHE A 61 -32.33 3.71 3.95
C PHE A 61 -31.34 3.06 4.92
N ASP A 62 -31.62 3.22 6.22
CA ASP A 62 -30.97 2.48 7.32
C ASP A 62 -32.04 1.71 8.10
N LEU A 63 -31.62 0.60 8.74
CA LEU A 63 -32.45 -0.24 9.61
C LEU A 63 -31.89 -0.21 11.02
N ARG A 64 -32.62 0.40 11.96
CA ARG A 64 -32.24 0.49 13.36
C ARG A 64 -33.50 0.50 14.24
N ASP A 65 -33.37 0.09 15.49
CA ASP A 65 -34.43 0.34 16.49
C ASP A 65 -34.35 1.81 16.91
N TRP A 66 -34.99 2.67 16.11
CA TRP A 66 -35.06 4.12 16.31
C TRP A 66 -35.97 4.50 17.47
N SER A 67 -37.01 3.71 17.69
CA SER A 67 -38.01 3.96 18.74
C SER A 67 -37.59 3.46 20.12
N GLY A 68 -36.58 2.57 20.21
CA GLY A 68 -36.14 1.91 21.40
C GLY A 68 -37.10 0.82 21.90
N ASP A 69 -37.95 0.27 20.98
CA ASP A 69 -38.96 -0.74 21.36
C ASP A 69 -38.51 -2.19 21.11
N GLY A 70 -37.26 -2.37 20.66
CA GLY A 70 -36.62 -3.67 20.36
C GLY A 70 -36.89 -4.20 18.95
N ARG A 71 -37.56 -3.45 18.09
CA ARG A 71 -37.81 -3.82 16.69
C ARG A 71 -37.10 -2.89 15.73
N PRO A 72 -36.58 -3.39 14.62
CA PRO A 72 -36.00 -2.54 13.60
C PRO A 72 -37.04 -1.60 12.97
N ASP A 73 -36.72 -0.32 12.92
CA ASP A 73 -37.44 0.71 12.16
C ASP A 73 -36.69 0.98 10.85
N VAL A 74 -37.39 1.52 9.84
CA VAL A 74 -36.77 1.96 8.59
C VAL A 74 -36.65 3.47 8.58
N ILE A 75 -35.43 3.96 8.47
CA ILE A 75 -35.12 5.40 8.39
C ILE A 75 -34.65 5.69 6.97
N ALA A 76 -35.36 6.54 6.25
CA ALA A 76 -35.09 6.75 4.83
C ALA A 76 -35.31 8.18 4.38
N LEU A 77 -34.46 8.66 3.45
CA LEU A 77 -34.65 9.95 2.77
C LEU A 77 -35.52 9.79 1.53
N THR A 78 -36.44 10.71 1.36
CA THR A 78 -37.22 10.81 0.12
C THR A 78 -36.48 11.64 -0.93
N SER A 79 -36.85 11.49 -2.21
CA SER A 79 -36.35 12.32 -3.32
C SER A 79 -36.60 13.82 -3.17
N GLU A 80 -37.44 14.22 -2.22
CA GLU A 80 -37.76 15.59 -1.88
C GLU A 80 -36.98 16.14 -0.68
N GLY A 81 -36.00 15.32 -0.14
CA GLY A 81 -35.19 15.70 1.00
C GLY A 81 -35.95 15.67 2.34
N ALA A 82 -36.98 14.86 2.46
CA ALA A 82 -37.64 14.61 3.73
C ALA A 82 -37.19 13.29 4.34
N LEU A 83 -37.07 13.23 5.65
CA LEU A 83 -36.80 12.00 6.39
C LEU A 83 -38.14 11.29 6.71
N ASN A 84 -38.27 10.07 6.23
CA ASN A 84 -39.34 9.18 6.63
C ASN A 84 -38.80 8.19 7.67
N VAL A 85 -39.46 8.09 8.80
CA VAL A 85 -39.26 7.06 9.80
C VAL A 85 -40.48 6.15 9.79
N ALA A 86 -40.24 4.89 9.48
CA ALA A 86 -41.30 3.87 9.46
C ALA A 86 -41.06 2.92 10.66
N TYR A 87 -41.86 3.11 11.70
CA TYR A 87 -41.78 2.34 12.95
C TYR A 87 -42.31 0.94 12.76
N GLY A 88 -41.46 -0.05 13.07
CA GLY A 88 -41.81 -1.47 13.01
C GLY A 88 -42.95 -1.82 14.03
N GLN A 89 -43.97 -2.53 13.52
CA GLN A 89 -45.09 -2.97 14.33
C GLN A 89 -45.05 -4.48 14.57
N PRO A 90 -45.60 -5.03 15.65
CA PRO A 90 -45.56 -6.47 15.97
C PRO A 90 -46.14 -7.38 14.89
N ASN A 91 -46.92 -6.85 13.96
CA ASN A 91 -47.52 -7.60 12.85
C ASN A 91 -46.73 -7.46 11.54
N GLY A 92 -45.48 -6.91 11.57
CA GLY A 92 -44.66 -6.69 10.41
C GLY A 92 -45.11 -5.54 9.49
N THR A 93 -46.05 -4.69 9.96
CA THR A 93 -46.42 -3.44 9.26
C THR A 93 -45.62 -2.27 9.82
N PHE A 94 -45.71 -1.10 9.19
CA PHE A 94 -45.02 0.11 9.58
C PHE A 94 -45.97 1.28 9.84
N LEU A 95 -45.71 2.05 10.88
CA LEU A 95 -46.33 3.35 11.10
C LEU A 95 -45.34 4.43 10.62
N ILE A 96 -45.70 5.18 9.60
CA ILE A 96 -44.81 6.13 8.92
C ILE A 96 -45.00 7.54 9.47
N THR A 97 -43.91 8.18 9.89
CA THR A 97 -43.84 9.62 10.18
C THR A 97 -42.91 10.30 9.17
N ARG A 98 -43.16 11.56 8.87
CA ARG A 98 -42.38 12.34 7.91
C ARG A 98 -41.92 13.66 8.55
N SER A 99 -40.61 13.92 8.46
CA SER A 99 -39.98 15.17 8.91
C SER A 99 -39.29 15.84 7.70
N THR A 100 -39.49 17.11 7.50
CA THR A 100 -38.85 17.87 6.41
C THR A 100 -37.47 18.38 6.91
N LEU A 101 -36.38 17.96 6.27
CA LEU A 101 -35.02 18.34 6.64
C LEU A 101 -34.42 19.45 5.74
N GLY A 102 -34.92 19.60 4.51
CA GLY A 102 -34.38 20.49 3.49
C GLY A 102 -34.04 19.75 2.20
N ALA A 103 -34.02 20.41 1.06
CA ALA A 103 -34.04 19.77 -0.27
C ALA A 103 -32.69 19.30 -0.82
N THR A 104 -31.61 19.26 -0.04
CA THR A 104 -30.25 19.01 -0.53
C THR A 104 -29.62 17.70 -0.05
N GLU A 105 -30.32 16.94 0.80
CA GLU A 105 -29.78 15.73 1.41
C GLU A 105 -29.87 14.53 0.44
N GLN A 106 -28.81 13.72 0.35
CA GLN A 106 -28.69 12.60 -0.60
C GLN A 106 -28.71 11.23 0.05
N THR A 107 -28.24 11.11 1.29
CA THR A 107 -28.22 9.86 2.04
C THR A 107 -28.40 10.12 3.54
N VAL A 108 -28.79 9.09 4.28
CA VAL A 108 -28.95 9.11 5.72
C VAL A 108 -28.34 7.84 6.31
N ILE A 109 -27.71 7.99 7.45
CA ILE A 109 -27.30 6.91 8.36
C ILE A 109 -27.74 7.24 9.77
N VAL A 110 -27.78 6.25 10.64
CA VAL A 110 -28.29 6.38 12.01
C VAL A 110 -27.24 5.87 13.01
N ALA A 111 -26.90 6.73 13.98
CA ALA A 111 -25.98 6.37 15.06
C ALA A 111 -26.14 7.34 16.24
N ASP A 112 -25.72 6.94 17.44
CA ASP A 112 -25.65 7.81 18.61
C ASP A 112 -24.39 8.66 18.54
N THR A 113 -24.50 9.91 18.11
CA THR A 113 -23.35 10.82 17.86
C THR A 113 -22.95 11.62 19.08
N ASN A 114 -23.78 11.65 20.10
CA ASN A 114 -23.56 12.46 21.29
C ASN A 114 -23.37 11.60 22.56
N ASN A 115 -23.44 10.27 22.43
CA ASN A 115 -23.34 9.27 23.52
C ASN A 115 -24.41 9.44 24.63
N ASP A 116 -25.64 9.84 24.23
CA ASP A 116 -26.78 9.95 25.19
C ASP A 116 -27.63 8.68 25.21
N GLY A 117 -27.30 7.68 24.40
CA GLY A 117 -28.02 6.40 24.29
C GLY A 117 -29.23 6.46 23.38
N ILE A 118 -29.47 7.56 22.69
CA ILE A 118 -30.55 7.73 21.70
C ILE A 118 -29.92 7.88 20.32
N LEU A 119 -30.50 7.22 19.32
CA LEU A 119 -30.00 7.27 17.96
C LEU A 119 -30.29 8.63 17.31
N ASP A 120 -29.29 9.19 16.65
CA ASP A 120 -29.38 10.43 15.86
C ASP A 120 -29.44 10.12 14.35
N ALA A 121 -30.01 11.02 13.57
CA ALA A 121 -29.97 10.93 12.12
C ALA A 121 -28.86 11.82 11.55
N ILE A 122 -27.94 11.21 10.83
CA ILE A 122 -26.85 11.90 10.14
C ILE A 122 -27.17 11.92 8.65
N THR A 123 -27.28 13.10 8.06
CA THR A 123 -27.58 13.26 6.65
C THR A 123 -26.40 13.86 5.91
N LEU A 124 -26.20 13.39 4.68
CA LEU A 124 -25.15 13.85 3.78
C LEU A 124 -25.76 14.65 2.62
N GLY A 125 -25.36 15.90 2.51
CA GLY A 125 -25.54 16.73 1.33
C GLY A 125 -24.26 16.80 0.50
N SER A 126 -24.29 17.42 -0.67
CA SER A 126 -23.14 17.47 -1.60
C SER A 126 -21.87 18.11 -1.02
N SER A 127 -22.00 18.95 0.01
CA SER A 127 -20.89 19.68 0.64
C SER A 127 -21.06 19.87 2.15
N VAL A 128 -21.98 19.16 2.78
CA VAL A 128 -22.30 19.35 4.19
C VAL A 128 -22.81 18.05 4.81
N VAL A 129 -22.39 17.77 6.02
CA VAL A 129 -22.97 16.76 6.91
C VAL A 129 -23.82 17.47 7.94
N LYS A 130 -25.03 16.98 8.19
CA LYS A 130 -25.91 17.48 9.26
C LYS A 130 -26.30 16.37 10.20
N VAL A 131 -26.32 16.66 11.48
CA VAL A 131 -26.74 15.75 12.54
C VAL A 131 -28.03 16.27 13.15
N PHE A 132 -29.06 15.46 13.17
CA PHE A 132 -30.33 15.72 13.80
C PHE A 132 -30.44 14.84 15.02
N PHE A 133 -30.41 15.45 16.21
CA PHE A 133 -30.44 14.70 17.46
C PHE A 133 -31.79 14.01 17.66
N GLY A 134 -31.71 12.73 17.97
CA GLY A 134 -32.88 11.94 18.40
C GLY A 134 -33.37 12.34 19.77
N GLY A 135 -34.66 12.21 19.98
CA GLY A 135 -35.29 12.42 21.28
C GLY A 135 -36.18 11.25 21.66
N ILE A 136 -36.57 11.17 22.94
CA ILE A 136 -37.42 10.10 23.46
C ILE A 136 -38.70 9.99 22.60
N GLY A 137 -38.97 8.80 22.09
CA GLY A 137 -40.11 8.52 21.21
C GLY A 137 -39.89 8.93 19.74
N GLY A 138 -38.64 9.08 19.31
CA GLY A 138 -38.28 9.28 17.89
C GLY A 138 -38.42 10.72 17.38
N ALA A 139 -38.56 11.70 18.26
CA ALA A 139 -38.58 13.11 17.87
C ALA A 139 -37.18 13.57 17.46
N LEU A 140 -37.08 14.38 16.39
CA LEU A 140 -35.83 15.02 15.96
C LEU A 140 -35.68 16.38 16.62
N GLY A 141 -34.51 16.62 17.21
CA GLY A 141 -34.12 17.87 17.84
C GLY A 141 -33.36 18.81 16.88
N LEU A 142 -32.69 19.81 17.48
CA LEU A 142 -31.83 20.75 16.75
C LEU A 142 -30.69 20.03 16.05
N SER A 143 -30.30 20.56 14.89
CA SER A 143 -29.22 19.96 14.08
C SER A 143 -27.89 20.72 14.23
N ASN A 144 -26.78 19.96 14.24
CA ASN A 144 -25.46 20.47 13.96
C ASN A 144 -25.17 20.33 12.45
N SER A 145 -24.33 21.18 11.92
CA SER A 145 -23.90 21.07 10.53
C SER A 145 -22.42 21.35 10.38
N THR A 146 -21.72 20.48 9.65
CA THR A 146 -20.28 20.60 9.39
C THR A 146 -20.05 20.63 7.87
N ALA A 147 -19.36 21.67 7.38
CA ALA A 147 -19.00 21.75 5.98
C ALA A 147 -17.94 20.71 5.62
N LEU A 148 -18.07 20.12 4.43
CA LEU A 148 -17.12 19.17 3.90
C LEU A 148 -16.05 19.90 3.06
N PRO A 149 -14.78 19.50 3.13
CA PRO A 149 -13.72 20.01 2.26
C PRO A 149 -13.76 19.40 0.85
N ILE A 150 -14.72 18.53 0.55
CA ILE A 150 -14.96 17.88 -0.75
C ILE A 150 -16.33 18.30 -1.29
N GLN A 151 -16.52 18.19 -2.62
CA GLN A 151 -17.76 18.58 -3.30
C GLN A 151 -18.40 17.36 -3.98
N GLY A 152 -19.72 17.32 -3.97
CA GLY A 152 -20.43 16.20 -4.61
C GLY A 152 -20.35 14.89 -3.84
N ALA A 153 -20.21 14.94 -2.52
CA ALA A 153 -20.19 13.77 -1.65
C ALA A 153 -21.45 12.91 -1.82
N THR A 154 -21.30 11.61 -1.94
CA THR A 154 -22.39 10.66 -2.20
C THR A 154 -22.48 9.51 -1.22
N SER A 155 -21.43 9.22 -0.48
CA SER A 155 -21.37 8.07 0.43
C SER A 155 -20.82 8.48 1.80
N ILE A 156 -21.36 7.87 2.87
CA ILE A 156 -20.98 8.11 4.25
C ILE A 156 -21.06 6.81 5.05
N VAL A 157 -20.06 6.57 5.89
CA VAL A 157 -20.00 5.44 6.83
C VAL A 157 -19.56 5.95 8.21
N ALA A 158 -20.22 5.54 9.26
CA ALA A 158 -19.94 5.95 10.62
C ALA A 158 -19.33 4.81 11.44
N ALA A 159 -18.22 5.07 12.12
CA ALA A 159 -17.55 4.16 13.04
C ALA A 159 -16.53 4.93 13.89
N ASP A 160 -16.03 4.32 14.97
CA ASP A 160 -14.88 4.85 15.70
C ASP A 160 -13.60 4.43 14.98
N TYR A 161 -13.10 5.28 14.08
CA TYR A 161 -11.87 5.04 13.31
C TYR A 161 -10.62 5.42 14.09
N THR A 162 -10.73 6.34 15.05
CA THR A 162 -9.60 6.83 15.86
C THR A 162 -9.34 5.98 17.10
N GLY A 163 -10.33 5.22 17.57
CA GLY A 163 -10.25 4.41 18.80
C GLY A 163 -10.37 5.25 20.08
N ASP A 164 -10.99 6.44 19.98
CA ASP A 164 -11.18 7.34 21.14
C ASP A 164 -12.54 7.17 21.82
N GLY A 165 -13.38 6.27 21.31
CA GLY A 165 -14.72 5.98 21.82
C GLY A 165 -15.78 6.97 21.34
N LEU A 166 -15.45 7.90 20.46
CA LEU A 166 -16.40 8.79 19.77
C LEU A 166 -16.65 8.29 18.35
N LEU A 167 -17.83 8.58 17.83
CA LEU A 167 -18.17 8.21 16.46
C LEU A 167 -17.51 9.19 15.49
N ASP A 168 -16.79 8.65 14.48
CA ASP A 168 -16.24 9.38 13.35
C ASP A 168 -17.06 9.09 12.10
N LEU A 169 -16.90 9.92 11.05
CA LEU A 169 -17.57 9.75 9.77
C LEU A 169 -16.56 9.70 8.62
N ALA A 170 -16.54 8.63 7.85
CA ALA A 170 -15.88 8.59 6.56
C ALA A 170 -16.87 9.01 5.46
N VAL A 171 -16.50 9.98 4.64
CA VAL A 171 -17.35 10.53 3.59
C VAL A 171 -16.60 10.51 2.27
N SER A 172 -17.22 10.11 1.16
CA SER A 172 -16.57 10.11 -0.16
C SER A 172 -17.41 10.74 -1.27
N GLU A 173 -16.70 11.23 -2.29
CA GLU A 173 -17.26 11.63 -3.59
C GLU A 173 -17.12 10.51 -4.64
N PRO A 174 -17.88 10.52 -5.74
CA PRO A 174 -17.90 9.43 -6.74
C PRO A 174 -16.57 9.21 -7.47
N PHE A 175 -15.64 10.16 -7.45
CA PHE A 175 -14.41 10.16 -8.23
C PHE A 175 -13.13 10.05 -7.39
N GLY A 176 -13.24 9.48 -6.20
CA GLY A 176 -12.07 8.99 -5.50
C GLY A 176 -11.48 9.86 -4.40
N ALA A 177 -12.15 10.93 -3.98
CA ALA A 177 -11.78 11.60 -2.74
C ALA A 177 -12.68 11.16 -1.58
N GLY A 178 -12.06 10.89 -0.44
CA GLY A 178 -12.73 10.68 0.83
C GLY A 178 -12.21 11.64 1.88
N VAL A 179 -13.02 11.96 2.87
CA VAL A 179 -12.62 12.75 4.04
C VAL A 179 -13.03 12.01 5.31
N LEU A 180 -12.13 11.95 6.26
CA LEU A 180 -12.46 11.54 7.62
C LEU A 180 -12.87 12.77 8.43
N MET A 181 -14.06 12.73 8.97
CA MET A 181 -14.63 13.71 9.89
C MET A 181 -14.51 13.13 11.30
N VAL A 182 -13.52 13.59 12.07
CA VAL A 182 -13.27 13.08 13.43
C VAL A 182 -14.29 13.65 14.39
N GLY A 183 -14.91 12.79 15.18
CA GLY A 183 -15.83 13.16 16.24
C GLY A 183 -15.13 13.90 17.37
N VAL A 184 -15.72 15.01 17.81
CA VAL A 184 -15.20 15.80 18.94
C VAL A 184 -16.20 15.85 20.10
N GLY A 185 -17.19 14.99 20.04
CA GLY A 185 -18.25 14.85 21.04
C GLY A 185 -19.43 15.80 20.83
N GLY A 186 -20.58 15.44 21.40
CA GLY A 186 -21.82 16.21 21.32
C GLY A 186 -22.38 16.34 19.90
N GLY A 187 -22.14 15.36 19.03
CA GLY A 187 -22.58 15.35 17.63
C GLY A 187 -21.85 16.35 16.72
N ASN A 188 -20.66 16.80 17.13
CA ASN A 188 -19.82 17.70 16.33
C ASN A 188 -18.66 16.91 15.71
N PHE A 189 -18.26 17.33 14.50
CA PHE A 189 -17.19 16.71 13.72
C PHE A 189 -16.20 17.75 13.21
N THR A 190 -14.94 17.35 13.11
CA THR A 190 -13.89 18.18 12.52
C THR A 190 -13.28 17.42 11.34
N ALA A 191 -13.22 18.06 10.17
CA ALA A 191 -12.55 17.46 9.02
C ALA A 191 -11.06 17.22 9.34
N SER A 192 -10.62 15.99 9.24
CA SER A 192 -9.23 15.60 9.51
C SER A 192 -8.42 15.64 8.22
N ARG A 193 -8.55 14.64 7.38
CA ARG A 193 -7.76 14.53 6.14
C ARG A 193 -8.61 14.07 4.98
N ILE A 194 -8.24 14.55 3.78
CA ILE A 194 -8.72 14.01 2.52
C ILE A 194 -7.82 12.84 2.15
N PHE A 195 -8.41 11.72 1.73
CA PHE A 195 -7.71 10.52 1.27
C PHE A 195 -8.30 10.02 -0.05
N SER A 196 -7.55 9.18 -0.77
CA SER A 196 -8.05 8.60 -2.02
C SER A 196 -8.86 7.34 -1.72
N THR A 197 -10.08 7.28 -2.25
CA THR A 197 -10.92 6.06 -2.22
C THR A 197 -10.92 5.32 -3.55
N GLY A 198 -10.19 5.82 -4.55
CA GLY A 198 -10.33 5.31 -5.90
C GLY A 198 -11.71 5.62 -6.48
N SER A 199 -12.25 4.78 -7.35
CA SER A 199 -13.65 4.88 -7.82
C SER A 199 -14.60 4.06 -6.94
N PHE A 200 -14.29 3.93 -5.65
CA PHE A 200 -15.06 3.13 -4.72
C PHE A 200 -16.13 3.96 -4.01
N GLU A 201 -17.32 3.42 -3.91
CA GLU A 201 -18.28 3.86 -2.90
C GLU A 201 -17.88 3.25 -1.55
N LEU A 202 -18.01 4.02 -0.45
CA LEU A 202 -17.82 3.47 0.88
C LEU A 202 -18.90 2.41 1.12
N ALA A 203 -18.48 1.20 1.51
CA ALA A 203 -19.43 0.13 1.75
C ALA A 203 -19.79 -0.02 3.22
N ASP A 204 -18.77 -0.13 4.10
CA ASP A 204 -18.98 -0.41 5.51
C ASP A 204 -17.70 -0.14 6.32
N ALA A 205 -17.78 -0.29 7.62
CA ALA A 205 -16.65 -0.25 8.55
C ALA A 205 -16.66 -1.50 9.44
N ALA A 206 -15.49 -2.06 9.69
CA ALA A 206 -15.34 -3.22 10.53
C ALA A 206 -14.06 -3.16 11.35
N GLU A 207 -14.11 -3.66 12.57
CA GLU A 207 -12.91 -3.97 13.34
C GLU A 207 -12.32 -5.25 12.79
N TYR A 208 -11.08 -5.19 12.25
CA TYR A 208 -10.45 -6.32 11.57
C TYR A 208 -9.20 -6.86 12.26
N ASP A 209 -8.61 -6.10 13.20
CA ASP A 209 -7.32 -6.40 13.82
C ASP A 209 -7.36 -6.50 15.36
N ASN A 210 -8.55 -6.48 15.96
CA ASN A 210 -8.79 -6.46 17.41
C ASN A 210 -8.11 -5.27 18.14
N SER A 211 -7.90 -4.16 17.45
CA SER A 211 -7.36 -2.93 18.06
C SER A 211 -8.39 -2.09 18.79
N GLY A 212 -9.66 -2.43 18.66
CA GLY A 212 -10.79 -1.61 19.10
C GLY A 212 -11.13 -0.47 18.13
N ARG A 213 -10.41 -0.37 17.03
CA ARG A 213 -10.62 0.65 15.98
C ARG A 213 -11.24 0.02 14.73
N HIS A 214 -12.07 0.79 14.07
CA HIS A 214 -12.66 0.36 12.81
C HIS A 214 -11.78 0.76 11.63
N ALA A 215 -11.75 -0.10 10.60
CA ALA A 215 -11.20 0.20 9.29
C ALA A 215 -12.34 0.37 8.28
N LEU A 216 -12.11 1.20 7.28
CA LEU A 216 -13.06 1.42 6.21
C LEU A 216 -12.94 0.32 5.16
N LEU A 217 -14.05 -0.23 4.73
CA LEU A 217 -14.14 -1.27 3.71
C LEU A 217 -14.55 -0.65 2.37
N LEU A 218 -13.72 -0.82 1.35
CA LEU A 218 -13.92 -0.28 0.00
C LEU A 218 -14.00 -1.44 -1.00
N PRO A 219 -15.19 -1.80 -1.53
CA PRO A 219 -15.30 -2.77 -2.61
C PRO A 219 -14.83 -2.16 -3.93
N ASP A 220 -14.06 -2.90 -4.70
CA ASP A 220 -13.61 -2.50 -6.03
C ASP A 220 -14.73 -2.73 -7.06
N ALA A 221 -15.24 -1.66 -7.66
CA ALA A 221 -16.27 -1.76 -8.69
C ALA A 221 -15.76 -2.37 -10.02
N SER A 222 -14.43 -2.39 -10.23
CA SER A 222 -13.80 -2.87 -11.46
C SER A 222 -13.20 -4.28 -11.35
N ALA A 223 -12.97 -4.77 -10.12
CA ALA A 223 -12.40 -6.09 -9.85
C ALA A 223 -13.08 -6.73 -8.63
N PRO A 224 -13.13 -8.06 -8.50
CA PRO A 224 -13.67 -8.73 -7.32
C PRO A 224 -12.68 -8.64 -6.14
N SER A 225 -12.38 -7.44 -5.68
CA SER A 225 -11.48 -7.16 -4.57
C SER A 225 -12.13 -6.22 -3.55
N LEU A 226 -11.69 -6.33 -2.31
CA LEU A 226 -12.09 -5.48 -1.18
C LEU A 226 -10.83 -4.87 -0.59
N GLN A 227 -10.79 -3.54 -0.51
CA GLN A 227 -9.73 -2.84 0.19
C GLN A 227 -10.14 -2.54 1.61
N VAL A 228 -9.21 -2.70 2.55
CA VAL A 228 -9.36 -2.32 3.96
C VAL A 228 -8.46 -1.12 4.22
N VAL A 229 -9.02 -0.02 4.70
CA VAL A 229 -8.31 1.22 5.01
C VAL A 229 -8.34 1.47 6.52
N PRO A 230 -7.25 1.14 7.24
CA PRO A 230 -7.14 1.46 8.66
C PRO A 230 -6.80 2.94 8.89
N PHE A 231 -7.05 3.43 10.11
CA PHE A 231 -6.69 4.78 10.55
C PHE A 231 -5.82 4.72 11.80
N ASN A 232 -4.95 5.72 11.99
CA ASN A 232 -4.18 5.87 13.22
C ASN A 232 -4.99 6.62 14.29
N VAL A 233 -4.47 6.66 15.54
CA VAL A 233 -5.12 7.34 16.67
C VAL A 233 -5.33 8.85 16.48
N ALA A 234 -4.70 9.47 15.51
CA ALA A 234 -4.91 10.89 15.15
C ALA A 234 -5.92 11.05 14.01
N GLY A 235 -6.62 9.97 13.60
CA GLY A 235 -7.57 9.98 12.49
C GLY A 235 -6.91 10.17 11.12
N ALA A 236 -5.58 10.03 11.03
CA ALA A 236 -4.94 9.98 9.73
C ALA A 236 -5.13 8.57 9.16
N PRO A 237 -5.72 8.43 7.96
CA PRO A 237 -5.78 7.15 7.30
C PRO A 237 -4.34 6.66 7.12
N LEU A 238 -4.15 5.39 7.38
CA LEU A 238 -2.97 4.68 6.91
C LEU A 238 -3.09 4.44 5.39
N ALA A 239 -4.05 5.09 4.74
CA ALA A 239 -4.20 5.24 3.31
C ALA A 239 -3.78 6.66 2.90
N THR A 240 -3.45 6.77 1.64
CA THR A 240 -2.81 7.90 0.97
C THR A 240 -3.61 9.19 1.07
N PRO A 241 -3.10 10.26 1.68
CA PRO A 241 -3.74 11.56 1.62
C PRO A 241 -3.75 12.09 0.17
N LEU A 242 -4.83 12.76 -0.21
CA LEU A 242 -5.00 13.37 -1.52
C LEU A 242 -4.84 14.88 -1.40
N TYR A 243 -3.93 15.46 -2.19
CA TYR A 243 -3.66 16.89 -2.24
C TYR A 243 -4.14 17.50 -3.55
N ARG A 244 -4.78 18.65 -3.49
CA ARG A 244 -5.34 19.37 -4.65
C ARG A 244 -4.86 20.81 -4.71
N ILE A 245 -4.81 21.38 -5.90
CA ILE A 245 -4.63 22.82 -6.05
C ILE A 245 -5.78 23.54 -5.32
N GLY A 246 -5.43 24.49 -4.46
CA GLY A 246 -6.40 25.23 -3.66
C GLY A 246 -6.61 24.72 -2.23
N ASP A 247 -5.94 23.67 -1.77
CA ASP A 247 -6.04 23.18 -0.39
C ASP A 247 -5.63 24.21 0.68
N ASN A 248 -5.02 25.32 0.28
CA ASN A 248 -4.72 26.48 1.13
C ASN A 248 -5.89 27.45 1.32
N GLY A 249 -7.12 27.09 0.96
CA GLY A 249 -8.32 27.91 1.06
C GLY A 249 -8.58 28.84 -0.13
N VAL A 250 -7.80 28.71 -1.22
CA VAL A 250 -8.08 29.40 -2.49
C VAL A 250 -8.90 28.46 -3.36
N GLU A 251 -10.18 28.79 -3.61
CA GLU A 251 -11.05 28.04 -4.51
C GLU A 251 -10.60 28.21 -5.97
N PHE A 252 -10.19 27.11 -6.62
CA PHE A 252 -9.98 27.05 -8.06
C PHE A 252 -11.09 26.20 -8.71
N PRO A 253 -11.53 26.57 -9.94
CA PRO A 253 -12.56 25.79 -10.63
C PRO A 253 -12.08 24.36 -10.91
N THR A 254 -12.91 23.39 -10.57
CA THR A 254 -12.63 21.94 -10.47
C THR A 254 -12.51 21.18 -11.79
N TYR A 255 -12.34 21.85 -12.95
CA TYR A 255 -12.62 21.22 -14.24
C TYR A 255 -11.45 20.79 -15.13
N GLU A 256 -10.19 21.05 -14.77
CA GLU A 256 -9.05 20.83 -15.70
C GLU A 256 -7.99 19.82 -15.24
N THR A 257 -8.32 18.94 -14.26
CA THR A 257 -7.37 17.92 -13.76
C THR A 257 -6.87 16.93 -14.82
N GLN A 258 -7.60 16.78 -15.93
CA GLN A 258 -7.19 15.91 -17.05
C GLN A 258 -5.94 16.37 -17.78
N ARG A 259 -5.46 17.59 -17.54
CA ARG A 259 -4.32 18.22 -18.24
C ARG A 259 -3.22 18.66 -17.28
N SER A 260 -3.32 18.31 -16.00
CA SER A 260 -2.32 18.62 -15.01
C SER A 260 -1.12 17.66 -15.08
N THR A 261 -0.01 18.09 -14.51
CA THR A 261 1.22 17.28 -14.38
C THR A 261 1.86 17.56 -13.03
N ALA A 262 2.61 16.60 -12.50
CA ALA A 262 3.30 16.74 -11.22
C ALA A 262 4.78 16.34 -11.34
N ALA A 263 5.59 16.82 -10.40
CA ALA A 263 6.99 16.43 -10.23
C ALA A 263 7.36 16.38 -8.75
N LEU A 264 8.44 15.68 -8.43
CA LEU A 264 9.08 15.66 -7.11
C LEU A 264 10.45 16.33 -7.18
N ALA A 265 10.78 17.14 -6.20
CA ALA A 265 12.09 17.76 -6.06
C ALA A 265 12.25 18.47 -4.72
N ASP A 266 13.42 18.43 -4.12
CA ASP A 266 13.77 19.30 -2.99
C ASP A 266 14.08 20.73 -3.50
N LEU A 267 13.08 21.62 -3.45
CA LEU A 267 13.21 23.00 -3.88
C LEU A 267 13.81 23.92 -2.81
N ASN A 268 13.68 23.56 -1.53
CA ASN A 268 14.12 24.40 -0.42
C ASN A 268 15.43 23.92 0.23
N GLY A 269 15.91 22.71 -0.10
CA GLY A 269 17.15 22.11 0.37
C GLY A 269 17.11 21.63 1.81
N ASP A 270 15.94 21.20 2.27
CA ASP A 270 15.78 20.60 3.59
C ASP A 270 15.99 19.08 3.60
N GLY A 271 16.33 18.50 2.45
CA GLY A 271 16.57 17.06 2.27
C GLY A 271 15.30 16.25 2.06
N LYS A 272 14.16 16.90 1.82
CA LYS A 272 12.88 16.26 1.54
C LYS A 272 12.37 16.67 0.18
N ASP A 273 11.81 15.74 -0.55
CA ASP A 273 11.21 16.07 -1.82
C ASP A 273 9.87 16.81 -1.63
N ASP A 274 9.73 17.93 -2.32
CA ASP A 274 8.49 18.71 -2.42
C ASP A 274 7.66 18.17 -3.59
N VAL A 275 6.34 18.26 -3.50
CA VAL A 275 5.44 17.95 -4.61
C VAL A 275 5.11 19.23 -5.36
N ILE A 276 5.37 19.25 -6.64
CA ILE A 276 5.05 20.37 -7.52
C ILE A 276 3.90 19.94 -8.44
N LEU A 277 2.78 20.63 -8.37
CA LEU A 277 1.59 20.37 -9.18
C LEU A 277 1.35 21.55 -10.13
N PHE A 278 1.27 21.26 -11.43
CA PHE A 278 0.87 22.23 -12.44
C PHE A 278 -0.50 21.90 -13.00
N SER A 279 -1.39 22.88 -13.09
CA SER A 279 -2.69 22.74 -13.74
C SER A 279 -2.94 23.91 -14.68
N PRO A 280 -3.30 23.67 -15.95
CA PRO A 280 -3.77 24.71 -16.86
C PRO A 280 -5.18 25.15 -16.46
N VAL A 281 -5.33 26.40 -16.01
CA VAL A 281 -6.63 26.96 -15.64
C VAL A 281 -6.91 28.18 -16.53
N SER A 282 -7.93 28.11 -17.37
CA SER A 282 -8.31 29.16 -18.32
C SER A 282 -7.20 29.55 -19.32
N ALA A 283 -6.81 30.82 -19.42
CA ALA A 283 -5.74 31.30 -20.30
C ALA A 283 -4.33 31.20 -19.70
N ASP A 284 -4.24 30.95 -18.40
CA ASP A 284 -3.01 30.89 -17.62
C ASP A 284 -2.85 29.50 -16.97
N GLY A 285 -1.64 29.15 -16.55
CA GLY A 285 -1.37 27.97 -15.74
C GLY A 285 -1.24 28.32 -14.26
N ILE A 286 -1.55 27.37 -13.39
CA ILE A 286 -1.29 27.50 -11.96
C ILE A 286 -0.29 26.41 -11.57
N LEU A 287 0.78 26.85 -10.91
CA LEU A 287 1.76 25.97 -10.30
C LEU A 287 1.68 26.10 -8.80
N GLN A 288 1.51 24.99 -8.09
CA GLN A 288 1.48 24.97 -6.64
C GLN A 288 2.54 24.00 -6.12
N VAL A 289 3.30 24.46 -5.14
CA VAL A 289 4.29 23.66 -4.42
C VAL A 289 3.69 23.23 -3.10
N PHE A 290 3.87 21.96 -2.76
CA PHE A 290 3.55 21.40 -1.46
C PHE A 290 4.86 20.94 -0.84
N ARG A 291 5.26 21.53 0.28
CA ARG A 291 6.50 21.19 0.99
C ARG A 291 6.37 19.82 1.64
N GLY A 292 7.38 18.96 1.43
CA GLY A 292 7.51 17.68 2.08
C GLY A 292 7.65 17.78 3.60
N GLY A 293 7.11 16.84 4.33
CA GLY A 293 7.12 16.81 5.78
C GLY A 293 6.98 15.41 6.36
N PRO A 294 7.07 15.26 7.68
CA PRO A 294 7.06 13.95 8.34
C PRO A 294 5.87 13.09 7.96
N LEU A 295 6.08 11.78 7.81
CA LEU A 295 5.06 10.80 7.38
C LEU A 295 4.40 11.20 6.06
N SER A 296 5.21 11.65 5.10
CA SER A 296 4.80 12.11 3.76
C SER A 296 3.69 13.17 3.78
N SER A 297 3.57 13.92 4.87
CA SER A 297 2.65 15.05 4.97
C SER A 297 3.12 16.19 4.09
N LEU A 298 2.20 16.90 3.44
CA LEU A 298 2.49 18.01 2.55
C LEU A 298 1.93 19.32 3.12
N THR A 299 2.73 20.39 3.03
CA THR A 299 2.30 21.73 3.41
C THR A 299 2.18 22.61 2.18
N PRO A 300 0.96 23.03 1.77
CA PRO A 300 0.76 23.84 0.58
C PRO A 300 1.40 25.21 0.70
N GLN A 301 2.06 25.65 -0.36
CA GLN A 301 2.57 27.01 -0.53
C GLN A 301 1.59 27.85 -1.34
N PRO A 302 1.65 29.18 -1.30
CA PRO A 302 0.84 30.02 -2.16
C PRO A 302 1.03 29.64 -3.64
N PRO A 303 -0.07 29.53 -4.41
CA PRO A 303 0.02 29.16 -5.82
C PRO A 303 0.65 30.28 -6.65
N MET A 304 1.40 29.91 -7.67
CA MET A 304 2.01 30.83 -8.63
C MET A 304 1.25 30.79 -9.96
N VAL A 305 0.87 31.94 -10.47
CA VAL A 305 0.26 32.05 -11.81
C VAL A 305 1.37 32.08 -12.87
N ILE A 306 1.29 31.17 -13.83
CA ILE A 306 2.16 31.12 -15.00
C ILE A 306 1.40 31.74 -16.19
N PRO A 307 1.73 32.97 -16.60
CA PRO A 307 0.97 33.67 -17.63
C PRO A 307 1.17 33.06 -19.03
N ALA A 308 0.13 33.14 -19.86
CA ALA A 308 0.13 32.78 -21.28
C ALA A 308 0.41 31.29 -21.62
N VAL A 309 0.12 30.39 -20.70
CA VAL A 309 -0.08 28.98 -21.02
C VAL A 309 -1.49 28.88 -21.56
N ASN A 310 -1.68 28.79 -22.87
CA ASN A 310 -3.02 28.76 -23.48
C ASN A 310 -3.73 27.45 -23.13
N ALA A 311 -4.39 27.42 -21.98
CA ALA A 311 -5.02 26.27 -21.38
C ALA A 311 -6.16 25.66 -22.22
N ALA A 312 -6.79 26.43 -23.09
CA ALA A 312 -7.89 25.95 -23.91
C ALA A 312 -7.47 24.88 -24.96
N THR A 313 -6.19 24.74 -25.24
CA THR A 313 -5.64 23.88 -26.29
C THR A 313 -4.52 22.95 -25.83
N VAL A 314 -4.07 23.00 -24.58
CA VAL A 314 -2.91 22.24 -24.08
C VAL A 314 -3.27 20.75 -23.91
N SER A 315 -2.65 19.89 -24.70
CA SER A 315 -2.56 18.46 -24.35
C SER A 315 -1.51 18.28 -23.26
N VAL A 316 -1.74 17.42 -22.31
CA VAL A 316 -0.97 17.15 -21.07
C VAL A 316 0.49 17.63 -21.13
N PRO A 317 0.85 18.71 -20.45
CA PRO A 317 2.25 19.11 -20.33
C PRO A 317 3.01 18.05 -19.53
N LYS A 318 4.30 17.87 -19.83
CA LYS A 318 5.21 17.11 -18.96
C LYS A 318 6.08 18.10 -18.19
N MET A 319 6.31 17.83 -16.94
CA MET A 319 7.19 18.59 -16.06
C MET A 319 8.32 17.70 -15.57
N LEU A 320 9.53 18.21 -15.51
CA LEU A 320 10.70 17.57 -14.92
C LEU A 320 11.32 18.52 -13.91
N ALA A 321 11.95 17.97 -12.91
CA ALA A 321 12.71 18.74 -11.92
C ALA A 321 14.14 18.19 -11.87
N ALA A 322 15.13 19.08 -11.91
CA ALA A 322 16.55 18.76 -11.78
C ALA A 322 17.38 20.04 -11.63
N ASP A 323 18.58 19.94 -11.07
CA ASP A 323 19.53 21.05 -10.98
C ASP A 323 20.15 21.35 -12.35
N LEU A 324 19.67 22.40 -13.03
CA LEU A 324 20.08 22.77 -14.39
C LEU A 324 21.22 23.79 -14.42
N ASN A 325 21.48 24.43 -13.30
CA ASN A 325 22.48 25.48 -13.19
C ASN A 325 23.66 25.11 -12.25
N ASN A 326 23.62 23.90 -11.67
CA ASN A 326 24.61 23.35 -10.72
C ASN A 326 24.76 24.20 -9.46
N ASP A 327 23.65 24.74 -8.93
CA ASP A 327 23.65 25.51 -7.69
C ASP A 327 23.22 24.67 -6.47
N GLY A 328 22.91 23.39 -6.66
CA GLY A 328 22.49 22.45 -5.64
C GLY A 328 20.99 22.50 -5.33
N ARG A 329 20.19 23.16 -6.17
CA ARG A 329 18.72 23.19 -6.09
C ARG A 329 18.10 22.59 -7.35
N SER A 330 17.01 21.90 -7.18
CA SER A 330 16.24 21.43 -8.34
C SER A 330 15.49 22.60 -8.98
N ASP A 331 15.66 22.75 -10.29
CA ASP A 331 14.93 23.68 -11.14
C ASP A 331 13.78 22.94 -11.85
N LEU A 332 12.83 23.66 -12.45
CA LEU A 332 11.70 23.06 -13.15
C LEU A 332 11.77 23.32 -14.66
N ILE A 333 11.47 22.27 -15.44
CA ILE A 333 11.24 22.37 -16.89
C ILE A 333 9.77 22.00 -17.15
N LEU A 334 9.02 22.92 -17.73
CA LEU A 334 7.66 22.70 -18.20
C LEU A 334 7.64 22.65 -19.73
N MET A 335 7.08 21.58 -20.31
CA MET A 335 6.93 21.39 -21.73
C MET A 335 5.55 21.85 -22.20
N GLU A 336 5.50 22.84 -23.11
CA GLU A 336 4.27 23.26 -23.77
C GLU A 336 4.14 22.61 -25.15
N THR A 337 2.95 22.07 -25.46
CA THR A 337 2.72 21.33 -26.70
C THR A 337 2.11 22.18 -27.80
N GLU A 338 1.20 23.08 -27.50
CA GLU A 338 0.51 23.90 -28.53
C GLU A 338 1.33 25.13 -28.96
N THR A 339 2.08 25.72 -28.03
CA THR A 339 3.13 26.66 -28.32
C THR A 339 4.45 25.92 -28.13
N PRO A 340 5.01 25.22 -29.16
CA PRO A 340 6.11 24.27 -28.98
C PRO A 340 7.34 24.92 -28.36
N ARG A 341 7.44 24.90 -27.05
CA ARG A 341 8.54 25.47 -26.26
C ARG A 341 8.71 24.78 -24.91
N LEU A 342 9.86 24.99 -24.36
CA LEU A 342 10.23 24.61 -23.00
C LEU A 342 10.31 25.88 -22.16
N LEU A 343 9.76 25.83 -20.95
CA LEU A 343 9.84 26.91 -19.96
C LEU A 343 10.67 26.39 -18.78
N VAL A 344 11.79 27.02 -18.51
CA VAL A 344 12.67 26.70 -17.37
C VAL A 344 12.47 27.74 -16.27
N TYR A 345 12.19 27.28 -15.09
CA TYR A 345 12.11 28.08 -13.86
C TYR A 345 13.27 27.70 -12.95
N LEU A 346 14.17 28.61 -12.68
CA LEU A 346 15.28 28.40 -11.76
C LEU A 346 14.82 28.62 -10.32
N THR A 347 15.31 27.80 -9.42
CA THR A 347 14.99 27.87 -7.98
C THR A 347 16.01 28.74 -7.27
N GLU A 348 15.54 29.77 -6.57
CA GLU A 348 16.42 30.63 -5.77
C GLU A 348 16.93 29.89 -4.54
N VAL A 349 18.24 29.80 -4.36
CA VAL A 349 18.91 29.02 -3.33
C VAL A 349 18.47 29.35 -1.90
N LEU A 350 18.17 30.61 -1.60
CA LEU A 350 17.86 31.07 -0.24
C LEU A 350 16.39 30.89 0.15
N THR A 351 15.48 31.05 -0.78
CA THR A 351 14.04 31.09 -0.51
C THR A 351 13.27 29.90 -1.07
N GLY A 352 13.87 29.14 -2.01
CA GLY A 352 13.17 28.12 -2.79
C GLY A 352 12.11 28.69 -3.74
N ALA A 353 12.18 30.00 -4.04
CA ALA A 353 11.27 30.66 -4.97
C ALA A 353 11.66 30.38 -6.42
N LEU A 354 10.67 30.18 -7.28
CA LEU A 354 10.88 29.94 -8.70
C LEU A 354 11.04 31.24 -9.48
N LEU A 355 12.13 31.39 -10.19
CA LEU A 355 12.51 32.55 -11.03
C LEU A 355 12.43 32.16 -12.51
N GLY A 356 11.88 33.02 -13.34
CA GLY A 356 11.82 32.74 -14.77
C GLY A 356 10.51 33.22 -15.42
N PRO A 357 10.11 32.64 -16.60
CA PRO A 357 10.77 31.52 -17.26
C PRO A 357 11.87 31.88 -18.26
N ILE A 358 12.85 31.01 -18.42
CA ILE A 358 13.74 30.98 -19.58
C ILE A 358 13.06 30.13 -20.67
N SER A 359 12.83 30.66 -21.86
CA SER A 359 12.06 29.99 -22.91
C SER A 359 12.98 29.47 -24.02
N THR A 360 12.79 28.19 -24.41
CA THR A 360 13.48 27.54 -25.52
C THR A 360 12.47 26.98 -26.52
N SER A 361 12.55 27.36 -27.80
CA SER A 361 11.63 26.87 -28.82
C SER A 361 11.94 25.44 -29.25
N VAL A 362 10.91 24.62 -29.45
CA VAL A 362 11.01 23.25 -29.95
C VAL A 362 10.47 23.14 -31.39
N THR A 363 11.12 22.37 -32.24
CA THR A 363 10.62 22.12 -33.61
C THR A 363 9.58 20.98 -33.58
N GLY A 364 8.35 21.24 -33.97
CA GLY A 364 7.23 20.30 -33.99
C GLY A 364 6.54 20.22 -32.62
N LYS A 365 5.42 19.50 -32.53
CA LYS A 365 4.71 19.29 -31.26
C LYS A 365 5.51 18.36 -30.36
N PRO A 366 5.99 18.83 -29.20
CA PRO A 366 6.69 17.95 -28.25
C PRO A 366 5.70 16.97 -27.60
N ARG A 367 6.19 15.77 -27.33
CA ARG A 367 5.41 14.63 -26.80
C ARG A 367 5.98 14.10 -25.51
N ASP A 368 7.30 14.06 -25.42
CA ASP A 368 8.02 13.57 -24.27
C ASP A 368 9.39 14.24 -24.16
N MET A 369 9.97 14.25 -22.96
CA MET A 369 11.30 14.79 -22.72
C MET A 369 12.00 14.00 -21.60
N VAL A 370 13.32 13.90 -21.69
CA VAL A 370 14.19 13.25 -20.71
C VAL A 370 15.47 14.05 -20.52
N LEU A 371 15.99 14.05 -19.30
CA LEU A 371 17.24 14.71 -18.91
C LEU A 371 18.36 13.70 -18.79
N ALA A 372 19.54 14.04 -19.29
CA ALA A 372 20.78 13.33 -19.02
C ALA A 372 21.98 14.19 -19.47
N ASP A 373 23.17 13.92 -18.97
CA ASP A 373 24.40 14.50 -19.51
C ASP A 373 24.84 13.68 -20.75
N PHE A 374 24.38 14.08 -21.93
CA PHE A 374 24.68 13.39 -23.18
C PHE A 374 26.09 13.66 -23.72
N ASN A 375 26.69 14.76 -23.27
CA ASN A 375 28.02 15.18 -23.78
C ASN A 375 29.14 14.96 -22.74
N ASN A 376 28.83 14.50 -21.51
CA ASN A 376 29.74 14.28 -20.41
C ASN A 376 30.50 15.57 -20.01
N ASP A 377 29.81 16.73 -20.01
CA ASP A 377 30.38 18.01 -19.53
C ASP A 377 29.98 18.35 -18.09
N GLY A 378 29.23 17.46 -17.41
CA GLY A 378 28.77 17.63 -16.04
C GLY A 378 27.51 18.51 -15.91
N ARG A 379 26.84 18.83 -17.00
CA ARG A 379 25.59 19.58 -17.05
C ARG A 379 24.48 18.71 -17.63
N LEU A 380 23.29 18.92 -17.15
CA LEU A 380 22.15 18.20 -17.70
C LEU A 380 21.74 18.76 -19.05
N ASP A 381 21.65 17.88 -20.03
CA ASP A 381 21.14 18.12 -21.36
C ASP A 381 19.70 17.58 -21.45
N LEU A 382 18.96 17.96 -22.49
CA LEU A 382 17.57 17.59 -22.66
C LEU A 382 17.31 16.95 -24.02
N ALA A 383 16.76 15.75 -24.06
CA ALA A 383 16.22 15.15 -25.26
C ALA A 383 14.70 15.31 -25.32
N VAL A 384 14.16 15.79 -26.44
CA VAL A 384 12.74 16.06 -26.66
C VAL A 384 12.24 15.28 -27.87
N ALA A 385 11.24 14.42 -27.65
CA ALA A 385 10.49 13.75 -28.71
C ALA A 385 9.46 14.70 -29.31
N SER A 386 9.41 14.86 -30.61
CA SER A 386 8.48 15.79 -31.26
C SER A 386 8.08 15.36 -32.67
N GLY A 387 6.98 15.91 -33.16
CA GLY A 387 6.51 15.75 -34.53
C GLY A 387 5.03 15.53 -34.66
N PRO A 388 4.44 15.72 -35.83
CA PRO A 388 3.07 15.30 -36.11
C PRO A 388 3.04 13.78 -36.40
N ASN A 389 1.88 13.14 -36.22
CA ASN A 389 1.67 11.73 -36.56
C ASN A 389 1.64 11.48 -38.07
N ILE A 390 2.67 11.95 -38.78
CA ILE A 390 2.85 11.80 -40.24
C ILE A 390 4.17 11.09 -40.49
N PRO A 391 4.23 10.03 -41.31
CA PRO A 391 5.46 9.33 -41.63
C PRO A 391 6.56 10.27 -42.20
N GLY A 392 7.78 10.09 -41.74
CA GLY A 392 8.94 10.84 -42.19
C GLY A 392 9.18 12.19 -41.51
N SER A 393 8.37 12.55 -40.50
CA SER A 393 8.48 13.87 -39.83
C SER A 393 8.78 13.79 -38.34
N GLY A 394 8.98 12.60 -37.78
CA GLY A 394 9.35 12.40 -36.38
C GLY A 394 10.77 12.85 -36.07
N ARG A 395 10.99 13.41 -34.90
CA ARG A 395 12.27 13.96 -34.47
C ARG A 395 12.50 13.78 -33.00
N ILE A 396 13.71 13.40 -32.60
CA ILE A 396 14.24 13.59 -31.26
C ILE A 396 15.24 14.74 -31.34
N SER A 397 15.06 15.78 -30.56
CA SER A 397 15.94 16.96 -30.51
C SER A 397 16.72 16.93 -29.22
N VAL A 398 18.05 16.88 -29.28
CA VAL A 398 18.93 16.92 -28.11
C VAL A 398 19.46 18.33 -27.96
N PHE A 399 19.15 18.97 -26.85
CA PHE A 399 19.54 20.32 -26.49
C PHE A 399 20.61 20.23 -25.38
N TYR A 400 21.76 20.82 -25.58
CA TYR A 400 22.86 20.79 -24.59
C TYR A 400 22.72 21.92 -23.59
N GLY A 401 22.81 21.57 -22.28
CA GLY A 401 22.71 22.52 -21.20
C GLY A 401 23.89 23.48 -21.12
N THR A 402 23.62 24.74 -20.84
CA THR A 402 24.67 25.77 -20.70
C THR A 402 25.13 25.96 -19.26
N GLY A 403 24.48 25.30 -18.28
CA GLY A 403 24.71 25.51 -16.85
C GLY A 403 24.12 26.81 -16.31
N THR A 404 23.17 27.42 -17.02
CA THR A 404 22.45 28.63 -16.58
C THR A 404 20.95 28.48 -16.71
N GLY A 405 20.45 27.25 -16.83
CA GLY A 405 19.05 26.95 -17.16
C GLY A 405 18.68 27.15 -18.62
N ALA A 406 19.59 27.68 -19.45
CA ALA A 406 19.38 27.81 -20.90
C ALA A 406 19.96 26.60 -21.66
N PHE A 407 19.42 26.34 -22.84
CA PHE A 407 19.88 25.27 -23.73
C PHE A 407 20.46 25.82 -25.05
N SER A 408 21.42 25.11 -25.62
CA SER A 408 21.98 25.39 -26.93
C SER A 408 21.01 25.08 -28.08
N ALA A 409 21.42 25.37 -29.33
CA ALA A 409 20.69 24.91 -30.49
C ALA A 409 20.67 23.36 -30.53
N PRO A 410 19.54 22.72 -30.90
CA PRO A 410 19.40 21.28 -30.79
C PRO A 410 20.10 20.53 -31.89
N GLN A 411 20.64 19.35 -31.56
CA GLN A 411 20.97 18.32 -32.52
C GLN A 411 19.72 17.46 -32.81
N ALA A 412 19.43 17.21 -34.07
CA ALA A 412 18.27 16.44 -34.48
C ALA A 412 18.61 15.00 -34.85
N ILE A 413 17.87 14.05 -34.29
CA ILE A 413 17.83 12.65 -34.72
C ILE A 413 16.48 12.45 -35.40
N LEU A 414 16.52 12.14 -36.72
CA LEU A 414 15.31 11.96 -37.52
C LEU A 414 14.79 10.53 -37.35
N THR A 415 13.48 10.38 -37.16
CA THR A 415 12.80 9.10 -37.09
C THR A 415 11.71 9.01 -38.17
N ASN A 416 11.46 7.78 -38.63
CA ASN A 416 10.44 7.58 -39.70
C ASN A 416 9.02 7.74 -39.20
N LEU A 417 8.81 7.61 -37.90
CA LEU A 417 7.54 7.75 -37.22
C LEU A 417 7.68 8.77 -36.10
N THR A 418 6.56 9.21 -35.50
CA THR A 418 6.59 10.19 -34.40
C THR A 418 7.03 9.53 -33.11
N PRO A 419 8.16 9.98 -32.49
CA PRO A 419 8.52 9.49 -31.16
C PRO A 419 7.55 10.01 -30.09
N HIS A 420 7.10 9.10 -29.23
CA HIS A 420 6.11 9.37 -28.18
C HIS A 420 6.65 9.25 -26.76
N ARG A 421 7.61 8.33 -26.56
CA ARG A 421 8.25 8.09 -25.26
C ARG A 421 9.74 7.96 -25.43
N LEU A 422 10.47 8.46 -24.46
CA LEU A 422 11.91 8.39 -24.36
C LEU A 422 12.32 7.79 -23.01
N ALA A 423 13.44 7.08 -23.02
CA ALA A 423 14.17 6.68 -21.81
C ALA A 423 15.67 6.73 -22.08
N VAL A 424 16.48 6.87 -21.04
CA VAL A 424 17.93 7.02 -21.14
C VAL A 424 18.66 5.89 -20.43
N GLY A 425 19.85 5.54 -20.92
CA GLY A 425 20.76 4.60 -20.28
C GLY A 425 21.99 4.39 -21.11
N ASP A 426 23.10 4.00 -20.49
CA ASP A 426 24.31 3.57 -21.20
C ASP A 426 24.14 2.09 -21.62
N PHE A 427 23.86 1.85 -22.89
CA PHE A 427 23.59 0.52 -23.43
C PHE A 427 24.86 -0.23 -23.88
N ASN A 428 25.98 0.47 -24.00
CA ASN A 428 27.19 -0.10 -24.57
C ASN A 428 28.40 -0.03 -23.64
N GLY A 429 28.25 0.50 -22.41
CA GLY A 429 29.30 0.58 -21.41
C GLY A 429 30.38 1.63 -21.71
N ASP A 430 30.08 2.65 -22.54
CA ASP A 430 31.04 3.70 -22.88
C ASP A 430 30.89 4.97 -22.00
N PHE A 431 30.06 4.90 -20.95
CA PHE A 431 29.73 5.96 -19.99
C PHE A 431 29.03 7.17 -20.63
N LYS A 432 28.43 7.01 -21.80
CA LYS A 432 27.57 8.02 -22.40
C LYS A 432 26.13 7.57 -22.38
N GLN A 433 25.27 8.54 -22.17
CA GLN A 433 23.84 8.25 -22.14
C GLN A 433 23.32 8.07 -23.57
N ASP A 434 22.72 6.91 -23.80
CA ASP A 434 22.02 6.54 -25.03
C ASP A 434 20.51 6.78 -24.87
N LEU A 435 19.74 6.70 -25.94
CA LEU A 435 18.29 6.91 -25.90
C LEU A 435 17.53 5.69 -26.40
N ALA A 436 16.59 5.19 -25.60
CA ALA A 436 15.52 4.30 -26.05
C ALA A 436 14.26 5.12 -26.37
N PHE A 437 13.44 4.63 -27.33
CA PHE A 437 12.24 5.35 -27.74
C PHE A 437 11.14 4.42 -28.22
N ILE A 438 9.90 4.91 -28.12
CA ILE A 438 8.72 4.32 -28.76
C ILE A 438 8.24 5.28 -29.84
N LEU A 439 7.95 4.73 -31.03
CA LEU A 439 7.42 5.45 -32.16
C LEU A 439 5.97 5.03 -32.41
N VAL A 440 5.10 6.01 -32.51
CA VAL A 440 3.68 5.78 -32.84
C VAL A 440 3.45 6.01 -34.33
N ALA A 441 2.82 5.04 -34.96
CA ALA A 441 2.46 5.04 -36.35
C ALA A 441 1.04 5.58 -36.57
N PRO A 442 0.76 6.14 -37.76
CA PRO A 442 -0.61 6.44 -38.18
C PRO A 442 -1.49 5.18 -38.16
N ALA A 443 -2.81 5.37 -38.03
CA ALA A 443 -3.77 4.29 -38.06
C ALA A 443 -3.55 3.31 -39.22
N GLY A 444 -3.52 2.02 -38.91
CA GLY A 444 -3.28 0.95 -39.89
C GLY A 444 -1.80 0.59 -40.14
N THR A 445 -0.88 1.24 -39.45
CA THR A 445 0.56 0.93 -39.50
C THR A 445 1.03 0.48 -38.12
N ALA A 446 2.01 -0.43 -38.04
CA ALA A 446 2.51 -0.92 -36.76
C ALA A 446 3.39 0.13 -36.06
N ASN A 447 3.25 0.27 -34.73
CA ASN A 447 4.17 1.01 -33.88
C ASN A 447 5.56 0.37 -33.92
N ALA A 448 6.60 1.12 -33.57
CA ALA A 448 7.95 0.64 -33.47
C ALA A 448 8.61 1.08 -32.17
N ALA A 449 9.57 0.33 -31.70
CA ALA A 449 10.45 0.73 -30.61
C ALA A 449 11.90 0.53 -31.03
N GLY A 450 12.81 1.26 -30.42
CA GLY A 450 14.21 1.14 -30.75
C GLY A 450 15.09 1.98 -29.83
N PHE A 451 16.34 2.07 -30.20
CA PHE A 451 17.33 2.86 -29.49
C PHE A 451 18.31 3.51 -30.43
N VAL A 452 19.03 4.51 -29.98
CA VAL A 452 20.17 5.14 -30.63
C VAL A 452 21.33 5.20 -29.66
N LEU A 453 22.49 4.83 -30.11
CA LEU A 453 23.75 4.93 -29.37
C LEU A 453 24.38 6.31 -29.57
N ASN A 454 24.81 6.92 -28.50
CA ASN A 454 25.58 8.14 -28.47
C ASN A 454 27.08 7.82 -28.60
N ARG A 455 27.80 8.51 -29.46
CA ARG A 455 29.23 8.30 -29.68
C ARG A 455 30.09 9.47 -29.22
N THR A 456 31.39 9.26 -29.26
CA THR A 456 32.38 10.34 -29.14
C THR A 456 32.05 11.49 -30.09
N ASN A 457 32.17 12.73 -29.61
CA ASN A 457 31.79 13.98 -30.27
C ASN A 457 30.28 14.27 -30.37
N ASN A 458 29.49 13.73 -29.45
CA ASN A 458 28.05 14.02 -29.33
C ASN A 458 27.26 13.66 -30.58
N MET A 459 27.66 12.61 -31.28
CA MET A 459 26.98 12.13 -32.47
C MET A 459 26.21 10.85 -32.18
N PHE A 460 24.92 10.93 -32.31
CA PHE A 460 24.05 9.77 -32.24
C PHE A 460 24.11 8.95 -33.52
N LEU A 461 24.17 7.63 -33.39
CA LEU A 461 24.11 6.71 -34.52
C LEU A 461 22.73 6.67 -35.18
N ALA A 462 22.60 5.97 -36.28
CA ALA A 462 21.30 5.68 -36.85
C ALA A 462 20.44 4.83 -35.88
N PRO A 463 19.11 5.05 -35.81
CA PRO A 463 18.23 4.26 -34.99
C PRO A 463 18.29 2.75 -35.27
N VAL A 464 18.35 1.94 -34.23
CA VAL A 464 18.24 0.49 -34.28
C VAL A 464 16.86 0.11 -33.73
N PHE A 465 16.10 -0.67 -34.50
CA PHE A 465 14.75 -1.07 -34.13
C PHE A 465 14.72 -2.43 -33.45
N LEU A 466 13.94 -2.53 -32.37
CA LEU A 466 13.70 -3.75 -31.63
C LEU A 466 12.57 -4.56 -32.28
N PRO A 467 12.64 -5.90 -32.28
CA PRO A 467 11.61 -6.75 -32.88
C PRO A 467 10.36 -6.75 -32.00
N LEU A 468 9.34 -6.00 -32.36
CA LEU A 468 8.03 -6.03 -31.69
C LEU A 468 7.16 -7.16 -32.27
N PRO A 469 6.32 -7.82 -31.46
CA PRO A 469 5.36 -8.82 -31.96
C PRO A 469 4.43 -8.23 -32.99
N ALA A 470 4.16 -8.97 -34.08
CA ALA A 470 3.19 -8.54 -35.08
C ALA A 470 1.78 -8.53 -34.50
N HIS A 471 1.09 -7.40 -34.51
CA HIS A 471 -0.30 -7.27 -34.09
C HIS A 471 -1.20 -7.00 -35.27
N ALA A 472 -2.17 -7.90 -35.42
CA ALA A 472 -3.28 -7.72 -36.35
C ALA A 472 -4.28 -6.72 -35.76
N GLY A 473 -4.37 -5.56 -36.37
CA GLY A 473 -5.56 -4.70 -36.32
C GLY A 473 -5.75 -3.92 -35.05
N VAL A 474 -5.01 -2.83 -34.86
CA VAL A 474 -5.49 -1.77 -33.97
C VAL A 474 -5.41 -0.45 -34.72
N GLY A 475 -6.56 0.06 -35.08
CA GLY A 475 -6.74 1.45 -35.42
C GLY A 475 -6.88 2.25 -34.12
N GLN A 476 -6.15 3.35 -34.07
CA GLN A 476 -6.40 4.55 -33.28
C GLN A 476 -6.10 4.57 -31.78
N ASP A 477 -5.16 5.46 -31.42
CA ASP A 477 -5.10 6.41 -30.28
C ASP A 477 -5.71 5.98 -28.92
N GLN A 478 -5.55 4.74 -28.51
CA GLN A 478 -5.84 4.25 -27.18
C GLN A 478 -4.57 3.63 -26.55
N GLY A 479 -3.42 3.86 -27.14
CA GLY A 479 -2.17 3.30 -26.70
C GLY A 479 -1.45 4.27 -25.77
N VAL A 480 -1.41 3.96 -24.52
CA VAL A 480 -0.40 4.54 -23.65
C VAL A 480 0.77 3.57 -23.68
N ASP A 481 1.76 3.86 -24.51
CA ASP A 481 3.00 3.12 -24.59
C ASP A 481 3.93 3.67 -23.51
N ALA A 482 4.52 2.83 -22.69
CA ALA A 482 5.52 3.23 -21.71
C ALA A 482 6.81 2.46 -21.93
N VAL A 483 7.95 3.13 -21.70
CA VAL A 483 9.28 2.56 -21.77
C VAL A 483 10.05 2.88 -20.49
N ALA A 484 10.78 1.89 -19.99
CA ALA A 484 11.70 2.06 -18.88
C ALA A 484 13.04 1.40 -19.19
N VAL A 485 14.12 1.90 -18.60
CA VAL A 485 15.48 1.40 -18.78
C VAL A 485 16.12 1.17 -17.43
N GLY A 486 16.70 -0.01 -17.21
CA GLY A 486 17.39 -0.36 -15.98
C GLY A 486 18.05 -1.73 -16.11
N ASP A 487 18.97 -2.05 -15.22
CA ASP A 487 19.58 -3.38 -15.11
C ASP A 487 18.69 -4.24 -14.21
N VAL A 488 17.70 -4.93 -14.82
CA VAL A 488 16.70 -5.68 -14.07
C VAL A 488 17.16 -7.07 -13.64
N ASN A 489 18.31 -7.54 -14.14
CA ASN A 489 18.87 -8.84 -13.84
C ASN A 489 20.25 -8.77 -13.15
N SER A 490 20.70 -7.56 -12.82
CA SER A 490 21.94 -7.28 -12.12
C SER A 490 23.19 -7.85 -12.82
N ASP A 491 23.18 -7.92 -14.18
CA ASP A 491 24.32 -8.39 -14.98
C ASP A 491 25.26 -7.24 -15.44
N GLY A 492 24.93 -6.00 -15.08
CA GLY A 492 25.68 -4.79 -15.43
C GLY A 492 25.30 -4.18 -16.79
N GLY A 493 24.45 -4.83 -17.58
CA GLY A 493 23.90 -4.31 -18.83
C GLY A 493 22.56 -3.61 -18.60
N LYS A 494 22.31 -2.46 -19.21
CA LYS A 494 20.98 -1.83 -19.14
C LYS A 494 20.01 -2.53 -20.07
N ASP A 495 18.86 -2.90 -19.51
CA ASP A 495 17.74 -3.54 -20.20
C ASP A 495 16.69 -2.51 -20.62
N ILE A 496 15.92 -2.81 -21.66
CA ILE A 496 14.80 -1.99 -22.12
C ILE A 496 13.49 -2.74 -21.90
N LEU A 497 12.60 -2.16 -21.13
CA LEU A 497 11.26 -2.66 -20.84
C LEU A 497 10.23 -1.81 -21.58
N ILE A 498 9.29 -2.46 -22.27
CA ILE A 498 8.25 -1.79 -23.04
C ILE A 498 6.89 -2.38 -22.67
N ALA A 499 5.98 -1.55 -22.19
CA ALA A 499 4.59 -1.92 -22.05
C ALA A 499 3.90 -1.76 -23.39
N ALA A 500 3.45 -2.84 -23.97
CA ALA A 500 2.76 -2.83 -25.26
C ALA A 500 1.25 -2.75 -25.09
N PRO A 501 0.53 -1.85 -25.79
CA PRO A 501 -0.91 -1.62 -25.59
C PRO A 501 -1.72 -2.69 -26.31
N PHE A 502 -1.95 -3.83 -25.69
CA PHE A 502 -2.79 -4.88 -26.30
C PHE A 502 -4.02 -5.13 -25.46
N VAL A 503 -5.13 -5.39 -26.15
CA VAL A 503 -6.46 -5.66 -25.62
C VAL A 503 -6.39 -6.82 -24.62
N ASN A 504 -6.80 -6.58 -23.39
CA ASN A 504 -7.13 -7.54 -22.32
C ASN A 504 -6.02 -8.23 -21.51
N ALA A 505 -4.74 -8.07 -21.79
CA ALA A 505 -3.59 -8.34 -20.92
C ALA A 505 -2.35 -7.87 -21.65
N GLY A 506 -1.91 -6.65 -21.40
CA GLY A 506 -0.74 -6.10 -22.08
C GLY A 506 0.52 -6.90 -21.75
N PRO A 507 1.32 -7.37 -22.72
CA PRO A 507 2.60 -7.94 -22.40
C PRO A 507 3.59 -6.85 -22.05
N LEU A 508 4.39 -7.10 -21.04
CA LEU A 508 5.67 -6.45 -20.83
C LEU A 508 6.68 -7.13 -21.75
N LEU A 509 7.26 -6.38 -22.65
CA LEU A 509 8.35 -6.81 -23.50
C LEU A 509 9.67 -6.43 -22.84
N THR A 510 10.52 -7.39 -22.53
CA THR A 510 11.83 -7.16 -21.95
C THR A 510 12.91 -7.49 -22.99
N PHE A 511 13.77 -6.53 -23.26
CA PHE A 511 14.94 -6.66 -24.10
C PHE A 511 16.18 -6.56 -23.24
N GLN A 512 16.79 -7.71 -22.95
CA GLN A 512 17.97 -7.79 -22.10
C GLN A 512 19.20 -7.30 -22.84
N GLY A 513 19.85 -6.29 -22.30
CA GLY A 513 21.09 -5.72 -22.81
C GLY A 513 22.30 -6.57 -22.45
N ASN A 514 23.32 -6.55 -23.29
CA ASN A 514 24.58 -7.23 -23.02
C ASN A 514 25.72 -6.28 -22.62
N GLY A 515 25.39 -5.01 -22.30
CA GLY A 515 26.38 -3.98 -21.99
C GLY A 515 27.30 -3.59 -23.16
N GLN A 516 27.01 -4.02 -24.41
CA GLN A 516 27.80 -3.70 -25.63
C GLN A 516 26.91 -3.15 -26.74
N GLY A 517 25.70 -2.68 -26.43
CA GLY A 517 24.73 -2.11 -27.35
C GLY A 517 23.95 -3.13 -28.17
N ALA A 518 23.86 -4.38 -27.73
CA ALA A 518 23.02 -5.40 -28.34
C ALA A 518 22.02 -5.94 -27.35
N PHE A 519 20.80 -6.26 -27.82
CA PHE A 519 19.68 -6.68 -26.99
C PHE A 519 19.15 -8.05 -27.41
N THR A 520 18.71 -8.83 -26.42
CA THR A 520 18.07 -10.13 -26.60
C THR A 520 16.65 -10.08 -26.04
N ALA A 521 15.64 -10.36 -26.87
CA ALA A 521 14.26 -10.41 -26.45
C ALA A 521 14.03 -11.60 -25.49
N LYS A 522 13.36 -11.35 -24.38
CA LYS A 522 12.95 -12.35 -23.39
C LYS A 522 11.49 -12.75 -23.59
N PRO A 523 11.05 -13.87 -23.00
CA PRO A 523 9.64 -14.22 -22.98
C PRO A 523 8.79 -13.10 -22.36
N HIS A 524 7.61 -12.86 -22.93
CA HIS A 524 6.71 -11.82 -22.48
C HIS A 524 6.13 -12.14 -21.09
N ILE A 525 6.03 -11.13 -20.25
CA ILE A 525 5.39 -11.20 -18.94
C ILE A 525 4.02 -10.50 -19.04
N ALA A 526 2.97 -11.12 -18.52
CA ALA A 526 1.67 -10.47 -18.44
C ALA A 526 1.68 -9.44 -17.30
N ILE A 527 1.40 -8.17 -17.64
CA ILE A 527 1.19 -7.10 -16.66
C ILE A 527 -0.22 -6.55 -16.78
N ALA A 528 -0.64 -5.72 -15.85
CA ALA A 528 -1.94 -5.06 -15.92
C ALA A 528 -2.08 -4.26 -17.23
N PRO A 529 -3.26 -4.26 -17.85
CA PRO A 529 -3.49 -3.58 -19.12
C PRO A 529 -3.47 -2.05 -18.98
N LYS A 530 -3.33 -1.34 -20.09
CA LYS A 530 -3.46 0.12 -20.20
C LYS A 530 -2.45 0.90 -19.34
N VAL A 531 -1.20 0.48 -19.35
CA VAL A 531 -0.10 1.18 -18.67
C VAL A 531 0.04 2.61 -19.22
N ALA A 532 0.01 3.59 -18.34
CA ALA A 532 0.22 5.00 -18.67
C ALA A 532 1.68 5.41 -18.55
N THR A 533 2.32 5.03 -17.45
CA THR A 533 3.75 5.24 -17.21
C THR A 533 4.35 4.02 -16.54
N MET A 534 5.64 3.86 -16.70
CA MET A 534 6.46 2.87 -16.01
C MET A 534 7.69 3.53 -15.41
N THR A 535 8.09 3.07 -14.25
CA THR A 535 9.39 3.42 -13.66
C THR A 535 10.02 2.19 -13.03
N LEU A 536 11.34 2.15 -13.02
CA LEU A 536 12.13 1.12 -12.36
C LEU A 536 12.80 1.74 -11.13
N VAL A 537 12.57 1.18 -9.99
CA VAL A 537 13.14 1.61 -8.70
C VAL A 537 13.17 0.42 -7.75
N ASP A 538 14.16 0.35 -6.89
CA ASP A 538 14.22 -0.64 -5.81
C ASP A 538 13.30 -0.16 -4.67
N VAL A 539 12.05 -0.63 -4.68
CA VAL A 539 11.01 -0.21 -3.74
C VAL A 539 11.19 -0.86 -2.37
N ASP A 540 11.63 -2.12 -2.35
CA ASP A 540 11.78 -2.88 -1.11
C ASP A 540 13.24 -2.96 -0.61
N LEU A 541 14.13 -2.16 -1.21
CA LEU A 541 15.54 -2.01 -0.89
C LEU A 541 16.30 -3.35 -0.90
N ASP A 542 15.95 -4.24 -1.86
CA ASP A 542 16.59 -5.54 -2.02
C ASP A 542 17.71 -5.56 -3.07
N ASN A 543 18.05 -4.38 -3.60
CA ASN A 543 19.00 -4.13 -4.68
C ASN A 543 18.60 -4.74 -6.05
N ASN A 544 17.37 -5.20 -6.21
CA ASN A 544 16.80 -5.51 -7.51
C ASN A 544 15.84 -4.40 -7.92
N LEU A 545 15.83 -4.04 -9.19
CA LEU A 545 14.89 -3.03 -9.65
C LEU A 545 13.49 -3.61 -9.78
N ASP A 546 12.54 -2.96 -9.11
CA ASP A 546 11.11 -3.25 -9.20
C ASP A 546 10.46 -2.44 -10.31
N LEU A 547 9.40 -2.98 -10.88
CA LEU A 547 8.62 -2.29 -11.89
C LEU A 547 7.34 -1.70 -11.27
N LEU A 548 7.23 -0.38 -11.32
CA LEU A 548 5.99 0.33 -11.01
C LEU A 548 5.29 0.73 -12.29
N THR A 549 3.97 0.54 -12.34
CA THR A 549 3.13 0.94 -13.47
C THR A 549 1.92 1.71 -13.01
N SER A 550 1.65 2.86 -13.61
CA SER A 550 0.35 3.51 -13.52
C SER A 550 -0.56 3.09 -14.66
N HIS A 551 -1.86 3.21 -14.48
CA HIS A 551 -2.84 2.74 -15.45
C HIS A 551 -3.81 3.87 -15.84
N CYS A 552 -4.15 3.94 -17.16
CA CYS A 552 -5.12 4.91 -17.64
C CYS A 552 -6.54 4.33 -17.71
N CYS A 553 -7.50 5.20 -17.96
CA CYS A 553 -8.81 4.85 -18.55
C CYS A 553 -9.70 4.01 -17.63
N LEU A 554 -10.02 4.46 -16.43
CA LEU A 554 -10.88 3.87 -15.39
C LEU A 554 -10.16 2.91 -14.41
N ASP A 555 -8.90 2.59 -14.59
CA ASP A 555 -8.14 1.91 -13.54
C ASP A 555 -7.73 2.95 -12.48
N THR A 556 -7.95 2.60 -11.22
CA THR A 556 -7.73 3.49 -10.07
C THR A 556 -6.46 3.15 -9.30
N THR A 557 -5.61 2.30 -9.88
CA THR A 557 -4.52 1.68 -9.17
C THR A 557 -3.16 1.93 -9.84
N THR A 558 -2.12 1.93 -9.03
CA THR A 558 -0.73 1.72 -9.44
C THR A 558 -0.36 0.28 -9.11
N SER A 559 0.44 -0.37 -9.93
CA SER A 559 0.91 -1.73 -9.67
C SER A 559 2.40 -1.76 -9.44
N ILE A 560 2.83 -2.54 -8.46
CA ILE A 560 4.22 -2.90 -8.23
C ILE A 560 4.41 -4.37 -8.61
N TYR A 561 5.52 -4.64 -9.28
CA TYR A 561 6.02 -5.97 -9.58
C TYR A 561 7.45 -6.04 -9.05
N TYR A 562 7.66 -6.77 -7.96
CA TYR A 562 8.98 -6.86 -7.33
C TYR A 562 9.95 -7.62 -8.22
N GLY A 563 11.13 -7.03 -8.42
CA GLY A 563 12.20 -7.61 -9.20
C GLY A 563 12.88 -8.78 -8.49
N ARG A 564 13.51 -9.65 -9.27
CA ARG A 564 14.32 -10.76 -8.78
C ARG A 564 15.70 -10.75 -9.42
N PRO A 565 16.71 -11.34 -8.77
CA PRO A 565 18.08 -11.35 -9.31
C PRO A 565 18.23 -11.98 -10.70
N ASP A 566 17.28 -12.80 -11.14
CA ASP A 566 17.27 -13.44 -12.46
C ASP A 566 16.54 -12.59 -13.54
N GLY A 567 16.11 -11.36 -13.19
CA GLY A 567 15.38 -10.46 -14.06
C GLY A 567 13.91 -10.81 -14.26
N THR A 568 13.37 -11.77 -13.48
CA THR A 568 11.94 -12.04 -13.46
C THR A 568 11.23 -11.12 -12.47
N LEU A 569 9.93 -10.92 -12.67
CA LEU A 569 9.09 -10.10 -11.81
C LEU A 569 8.16 -10.98 -10.98
N SER A 570 7.84 -10.54 -9.77
CA SER A 570 6.83 -11.16 -8.90
C SER A 570 5.41 -11.01 -9.46
N GLY A 571 4.44 -11.58 -8.76
CA GLY A 571 3.03 -11.27 -8.98
C GLY A 571 2.70 -9.81 -8.76
N ARG A 572 1.61 -9.34 -9.38
CA ARG A 572 1.12 -7.95 -9.27
C ARG A 572 0.75 -7.61 -7.83
N HIS A 573 1.32 -6.54 -7.32
CA HIS A 573 0.91 -5.86 -6.10
C HIS A 573 0.18 -4.57 -6.47
N VAL A 574 -0.98 -4.30 -5.87
CA VAL A 574 -1.85 -3.20 -6.28
C VAL A 574 -1.91 -2.13 -5.21
N ILE A 575 -1.66 -0.89 -5.59
CA ILE A 575 -1.76 0.29 -4.73
C ILE A 575 -2.89 1.17 -5.27
N PRO A 576 -3.90 1.50 -4.47
CA PRO A 576 -4.92 2.47 -4.88
C PRO A 576 -4.32 3.87 -4.96
N THR A 577 -4.47 4.53 -6.08
CA THR A 577 -3.90 5.87 -6.31
C THR A 577 -4.90 6.87 -6.87
N GLY A 578 -6.15 6.47 -7.03
CA GLY A 578 -7.22 7.30 -7.58
C GLY A 578 -7.44 7.11 -9.08
N ALA A 579 -8.61 7.54 -9.55
CA ALA A 579 -9.03 7.34 -10.93
C ALA A 579 -8.10 8.04 -11.93
N TYR A 580 -7.77 7.33 -13.01
CA TYR A 580 -6.94 7.84 -14.09
C TYR A 580 -5.56 8.32 -13.66
N THR A 581 -4.83 7.51 -12.92
CA THR A 581 -3.45 7.83 -12.54
C THR A 581 -2.58 7.91 -13.80
N GLY A 582 -2.34 9.13 -14.25
CA GLY A 582 -1.59 9.39 -15.49
C GLY A 582 -0.09 9.45 -15.29
N GLN A 583 0.38 9.72 -14.08
CA GLN A 583 1.78 9.93 -13.78
C GLN A 583 2.11 9.43 -12.38
N ILE A 584 3.26 8.78 -12.25
CA ILE A 584 3.85 8.36 -10.98
C ILE A 584 5.28 8.84 -10.91
N ALA A 585 5.76 9.15 -9.72
CA ALA A 585 7.15 9.44 -9.43
C ALA A 585 7.51 8.89 -8.05
N MET A 586 8.81 8.65 -7.85
CA MET A 586 9.36 8.19 -6.58
C MET A 586 10.31 9.26 -6.04
N GLY A 587 10.22 9.53 -4.74
CA GLY A 587 11.09 10.49 -4.05
C GLY A 587 10.97 10.36 -2.55
N ASP A 588 11.88 10.95 -1.81
CA ASP A 588 11.86 10.96 -0.33
C ASP A 588 11.15 12.25 0.15
N VAL A 589 9.85 12.20 0.31
CA VAL A 589 9.01 13.35 0.65
C VAL A 589 9.07 13.68 2.15
N ASP A 590 9.36 12.69 2.99
CA ASP A 590 9.40 12.89 4.44
C ASP A 590 10.81 12.96 5.04
N GLY A 591 11.84 12.70 4.26
CA GLY A 591 13.23 12.78 4.66
C GLY A 591 13.69 11.58 5.48
N ASP A 592 13.02 10.42 5.36
CA ASP A 592 13.38 9.19 6.08
C ASP A 592 14.43 8.35 5.33
N GLY A 593 14.85 8.78 4.15
CA GLY A 593 15.81 8.10 3.29
C GLY A 593 15.21 6.94 2.48
N LYS A 594 13.89 6.81 2.45
CA LYS A 594 13.18 5.78 1.69
C LYS A 594 12.30 6.41 0.61
N PRO A 595 12.04 5.68 -0.48
CA PRO A 595 11.22 6.24 -1.55
C PRO A 595 9.74 6.24 -1.20
N ASP A 596 9.09 7.40 -1.37
CA ASP A 596 7.63 7.57 -1.35
C ASP A 596 7.07 7.54 -2.76
N LEU A 597 5.85 7.02 -2.92
CA LEU A 597 5.12 7.04 -4.18
C LEU A 597 4.28 8.32 -4.30
N MET A 598 4.62 9.18 -5.23
CA MET A 598 3.72 10.23 -5.71
C MET A 598 2.89 9.69 -6.88
N ALA A 599 1.58 9.80 -6.78
CA ALA A 599 0.66 9.46 -7.87
C ALA A 599 -0.22 10.67 -8.22
N HIS A 600 -0.17 11.07 -9.47
CA HIS A 600 -1.00 12.14 -10.01
C HIS A 600 -2.18 11.55 -10.75
N SER A 601 -3.38 11.90 -10.33
CA SER A 601 -4.66 11.43 -10.87
C SER A 601 -5.59 12.59 -11.24
N TYR A 602 -6.74 12.32 -11.81
CA TYR A 602 -7.77 13.36 -12.03
C TYR A 602 -8.26 14.01 -10.74
N ALA A 603 -8.21 13.28 -9.64
CA ALA A 603 -8.66 13.81 -8.35
C ALA A 603 -7.63 14.75 -7.70
N GLY A 604 -6.37 14.70 -8.11
CA GLY A 604 -5.27 15.47 -7.54
C GLY A 604 -3.99 14.66 -7.45
N VAL A 605 -3.09 15.05 -6.56
CA VAL A 605 -1.85 14.34 -6.25
C VAL A 605 -2.01 13.65 -4.91
N SER A 606 -1.65 12.37 -4.87
CA SER A 606 -1.49 11.62 -3.63
C SER A 606 -0.01 11.27 -3.44
N VAL A 607 0.46 11.34 -2.18
CA VAL A 607 1.79 10.86 -1.80
C VAL A 607 1.60 9.76 -0.78
N GLN A 608 2.16 8.60 -1.08
CA GLN A 608 2.09 7.44 -0.22
C GLN A 608 3.49 7.04 0.20
N PRO A 609 3.82 7.04 1.48
CA PRO A 609 5.00 6.34 1.95
C PRO A 609 4.82 4.86 1.60
N LEU A 610 5.70 4.33 0.75
CA LEU A 610 5.69 2.90 0.43
C LEU A 610 6.20 2.07 1.62
N PHE A 611 6.87 2.73 2.52
CA PHE A 611 7.37 2.22 3.77
C PHE A 611 6.72 2.98 4.93
N LEU A 612 5.41 2.84 5.13
CA LEU A 612 4.89 3.06 6.47
C LEU A 612 5.58 2.01 7.35
N PRO A 613 6.39 2.39 8.33
CA PRO A 613 6.74 1.48 9.38
C PRO A 613 5.39 1.12 10.05
N THR A 614 4.82 -0.01 9.75
CA THR A 614 4.15 -0.73 10.81
C THR A 614 5.30 -1.03 11.74
N GLU A 615 5.45 -0.24 12.81
CA GLU A 615 6.39 -0.55 13.86
C GLU A 615 6.05 -1.94 14.34
N GLY A 616 6.75 -2.92 13.76
CA GLY A 616 6.62 -4.29 14.15
C GLY A 616 7.59 -4.51 15.30
N ASP A 617 7.16 -5.24 16.31
CA ASP A 617 8.06 -5.73 17.34
C ASP A 617 8.66 -7.06 16.88
N VAL A 618 9.99 -7.15 16.85
CA VAL A 618 10.68 -8.42 16.65
C VAL A 618 11.24 -8.92 17.96
N ILE A 619 10.83 -10.14 18.30
CA ILE A 619 11.32 -10.83 19.50
C ILE A 619 11.82 -12.23 19.13
N SER A 620 12.67 -12.80 19.97
CA SER A 620 13.01 -14.22 19.87
C SER A 620 11.75 -15.08 20.06
N ALA A 621 11.47 -15.98 19.12
CA ALA A 621 10.27 -16.83 19.17
C ALA A 621 10.25 -17.78 20.38
N ALA A 622 11.39 -18.06 21.00
CA ALA A 622 11.48 -18.92 22.16
C ALA A 622 11.49 -18.16 23.49
N SER A 623 12.27 -17.07 23.58
CA SER A 623 12.38 -16.32 24.85
C SER A 623 11.30 -15.27 25.04
N GLY A 624 10.68 -14.76 23.98
CA GLY A 624 9.80 -13.62 24.02
C GLY A 624 10.52 -12.29 24.31
N PHE A 625 11.86 -12.26 24.23
CA PHE A 625 12.65 -11.04 24.44
C PHE A 625 13.11 -10.46 23.13
N GLY A 626 13.08 -9.13 23.02
CA GLY A 626 13.57 -8.37 21.89
C GLY A 626 14.19 -7.04 22.34
N PRO A 627 14.72 -6.24 21.41
CA PRO A 627 14.90 -6.49 19.97
C PRO A 627 16.16 -7.30 19.61
N THR A 628 16.90 -7.87 20.58
CA THR A 628 18.09 -8.67 20.30
C THR A 628 17.72 -10.11 19.93
N VAL A 629 18.08 -10.53 18.72
CA VAL A 629 17.90 -11.90 18.20
C VAL A 629 19.22 -12.48 17.73
N ALA A 630 19.36 -13.80 17.76
CA ALA A 630 20.59 -14.42 17.27
C ALA A 630 20.56 -14.64 15.76
N ILE A 631 21.74 -14.61 15.12
CA ILE A 631 21.92 -15.08 13.75
C ILE A 631 21.61 -16.57 13.69
N ASP A 632 20.96 -17.03 12.63
CA ASP A 632 20.53 -18.43 12.45
C ASP A 632 19.65 -18.93 13.62
N SER A 633 18.67 -18.11 14.02
CA SER A 633 17.69 -18.37 15.08
C SER A 633 16.26 -18.11 14.59
N ILE A 634 15.26 -18.49 15.40
CA ILE A 634 13.85 -18.23 15.09
C ILE A 634 13.40 -16.96 15.81
N ALA A 635 12.82 -16.05 15.05
CA ALA A 635 12.23 -14.81 15.52
C ALA A 635 10.75 -14.71 15.13
N SER A 636 10.02 -13.90 15.87
CA SER A 636 8.62 -13.55 15.64
C SER A 636 8.52 -12.05 15.35
N PHE A 637 7.94 -11.69 14.22
CA PHE A 637 7.59 -10.33 13.87
C PHE A 637 6.10 -10.14 14.14
N TYR A 638 5.75 -9.19 14.98
CA TYR A 638 4.38 -8.78 15.27
C TYR A 638 4.09 -7.47 14.54
N GLY A 639 2.98 -7.39 13.83
CA GLY A 639 2.57 -6.22 13.07
C GLY A 639 1.17 -6.42 12.52
N THR A 640 0.72 -5.55 11.63
CA THR A 640 -0.60 -5.65 11.00
C THR A 640 -0.48 -5.87 9.50
N GLY A 641 -1.42 -6.57 8.89
CA GLY A 641 -1.46 -6.77 7.45
C GLY A 641 -0.32 -7.64 6.87
N LEU A 642 0.33 -8.46 7.72
CA LEU A 642 1.54 -9.23 7.36
C LEU A 642 1.25 -10.40 6.41
N ALA A 643 0.06 -10.93 6.40
CA ALA A 643 -0.40 -11.97 5.48
C ALA A 643 -1.93 -11.94 5.37
N PRO A 644 -2.52 -12.44 4.26
CA PRO A 644 -3.98 -12.42 4.08
C PRO A 644 -4.72 -13.36 5.05
N PHE A 645 -4.11 -14.49 5.42
CA PHE A 645 -4.65 -15.44 6.39
C PHE A 645 -3.54 -16.32 6.98
N ALA A 646 -3.89 -17.11 8.00
CA ALA A 646 -2.91 -17.91 8.73
C ALA A 646 -2.51 -19.17 7.93
N GLU A 647 -1.21 -19.41 7.80
CA GLU A 647 -0.61 -20.64 7.28
C GLU A 647 0.67 -20.98 8.02
N GLY A 648 0.91 -22.29 8.24
CA GLY A 648 2.10 -22.76 8.92
C GLY A 648 2.74 -23.94 8.17
N VAL A 649 3.81 -23.66 7.44
CA VAL A 649 4.69 -24.62 6.79
C VAL A 649 6.06 -23.97 6.63
N ILE A 650 7.13 -24.73 6.43
CA ILE A 650 8.44 -24.13 6.17
C ILE A 650 8.58 -23.86 4.68
N ALA A 651 8.68 -22.58 4.32
CA ALA A 651 8.90 -22.14 2.96
C ALA A 651 9.61 -20.78 2.93
N GLU A 652 10.17 -20.39 1.81
CA GLU A 652 10.71 -19.04 1.60
C GLU A 652 9.60 -17.99 1.37
N GLU A 653 8.43 -18.46 0.94
CA GLU A 653 7.24 -17.64 0.73
C GLU A 653 5.99 -18.39 1.21
N LEU A 654 5.16 -17.75 2.04
CA LEU A 654 3.87 -18.26 2.51
C LEU A 654 2.78 -17.24 2.26
N GLN A 655 1.69 -17.64 1.62
CA GLN A 655 0.57 -16.75 1.27
C GLN A 655 1.01 -15.47 0.53
N GLY A 656 2.10 -15.58 -0.29
CA GLY A 656 2.73 -14.45 -0.95
C GLY A 656 3.55 -13.55 -0.03
N THR A 657 3.67 -13.89 1.27
CA THR A 657 4.50 -13.16 2.25
C THR A 657 5.91 -13.69 2.23
N ARG A 658 6.89 -12.80 2.24
CA ARG A 658 8.34 -13.08 2.34
C ARG A 658 8.96 -12.30 3.49
N ALA A 659 10.05 -12.80 4.06
CA ALA A 659 10.81 -12.10 5.09
C ALA A 659 12.28 -12.00 4.71
N PHE A 660 12.89 -10.87 5.06
CA PHE A 660 14.31 -10.60 4.83
C PHE A 660 14.93 -9.98 6.07
N VAL A 661 16.22 -10.15 6.24
CA VAL A 661 17.02 -9.46 7.26
C VAL A 661 18.21 -8.81 6.57
N THR A 662 18.36 -7.50 6.75
CA THR A 662 19.48 -6.70 6.24
C THR A 662 20.37 -6.29 7.40
N ASP A 663 21.65 -6.62 7.37
CA ASP A 663 22.61 -6.29 8.43
C ASP A 663 23.21 -4.88 8.26
N SER A 664 24.00 -4.44 9.24
CA SER A 664 24.65 -3.12 9.25
C SER A 664 25.69 -2.93 8.12
N ALA A 665 26.09 -3.98 7.43
CA ALA A 665 26.97 -3.92 6.26
C ALA A 665 26.18 -3.87 4.94
N GLY A 666 24.84 -3.80 4.99
CA GLY A 666 23.95 -3.82 3.82
C GLY A 666 23.75 -5.20 3.22
N LYS A 667 24.27 -6.27 3.85
CA LYS A 667 24.04 -7.62 3.38
C LYS A 667 22.65 -8.08 3.75
N ARG A 668 21.85 -8.41 2.75
CA ARG A 668 20.49 -8.92 2.89
C ARG A 668 20.44 -10.44 2.73
N GLY A 669 19.68 -11.10 3.59
CA GLY A 669 19.44 -12.53 3.51
C GLY A 669 17.93 -12.82 3.51
N ALA A 670 17.47 -13.72 2.63
CA ALA A 670 16.11 -14.23 2.67
C ALA A 670 15.92 -15.14 3.88
N SER A 671 14.77 -15.03 4.52
CA SER A 671 14.42 -15.71 5.76
C SER A 671 13.37 -16.79 5.52
N PRO A 672 13.66 -18.08 5.77
CA PRO A 672 12.63 -19.09 5.77
C PRO A 672 11.51 -18.77 6.77
N LEU A 673 10.27 -18.91 6.32
CA LEU A 673 9.06 -18.71 7.12
C LEU A 673 8.61 -20.03 7.74
N PHE A 674 8.03 -19.96 8.94
CA PHE A 674 7.40 -21.10 9.63
C PHE A 674 5.90 -20.92 9.77
N TYR A 675 5.47 -19.68 9.91
CA TYR A 675 4.08 -19.31 10.10
C TYR A 675 3.86 -17.87 9.68
N VAL A 676 2.75 -17.62 9.02
CA VAL A 676 2.27 -16.28 8.71
C VAL A 676 0.81 -16.13 9.11
N SER A 677 0.43 -14.94 9.49
CA SER A 677 -0.95 -14.53 9.75
C SER A 677 -1.06 -13.01 9.57
N PRO A 678 -2.24 -12.42 9.57
CA PRO A 678 -2.37 -10.97 9.50
C PRO A 678 -1.58 -10.18 10.56
N GLY A 679 -1.33 -10.78 11.73
CA GLY A 679 -0.67 -10.13 12.88
C GLY A 679 0.69 -10.70 13.29
N LEU A 680 1.16 -11.79 12.66
CA LEU A 680 2.35 -12.51 13.11
C LEU A 680 3.05 -13.21 11.96
N VAL A 681 4.37 -13.03 11.87
CA VAL A 681 5.26 -13.83 11.00
C VAL A 681 6.37 -14.45 11.84
N ASN A 682 6.47 -15.77 11.84
CA ASN A 682 7.59 -16.50 12.42
C ASN A 682 8.58 -16.89 11.32
N PHE A 683 9.84 -16.51 11.48
CA PHE A 683 10.87 -16.70 10.47
C PHE A 683 12.21 -17.10 11.08
N ALA A 684 13.12 -17.68 10.29
CA ALA A 684 14.50 -17.87 10.70
C ALA A 684 15.37 -16.70 10.23
N THR A 685 16.18 -16.16 11.12
CA THR A 685 17.20 -15.18 10.74
C THR A 685 18.28 -15.87 9.89
N PRO A 686 18.66 -15.30 8.72
CA PRO A 686 19.61 -15.93 7.82
C PRO A 686 21.00 -16.13 8.45
N PRO A 687 21.73 -17.20 8.12
CA PRO A 687 23.10 -17.37 8.55
C PRO A 687 24.06 -16.43 7.80
N GLY A 688 25.18 -16.11 8.43
CA GLY A 688 26.30 -15.38 7.81
C GLY A 688 26.08 -13.88 7.66
N LEU A 689 25.11 -13.29 8.35
CA LEU A 689 24.96 -11.87 8.54
C LEU A 689 25.95 -11.33 9.58
N ALA A 690 26.24 -10.03 9.56
CA ALA A 690 27.08 -9.37 10.55
C ALA A 690 26.32 -9.12 11.86
N GLU A 691 27.02 -9.18 13.01
CA GLU A 691 26.49 -8.77 14.31
C GLU A 691 26.34 -7.25 14.37
N GLY A 692 25.30 -6.76 15.05
CA GLY A 692 25.02 -5.34 15.24
C GLY A 692 23.60 -4.95 14.80
N PRO A 693 23.34 -3.65 14.60
CA PRO A 693 22.06 -3.18 14.10
C PRO A 693 21.69 -3.83 12.78
N ALA A 694 20.42 -4.18 12.61
CA ALA A 694 19.89 -4.79 11.40
C ALA A 694 18.40 -4.45 11.26
N VAL A 695 17.87 -4.61 10.06
CA VAL A 695 16.46 -4.39 9.76
C VAL A 695 15.82 -5.67 9.29
N VAL A 696 14.71 -6.04 9.89
CA VAL A 696 13.81 -7.09 9.40
C VAL A 696 12.76 -6.45 8.49
N THR A 697 12.59 -7.00 7.30
CA THR A 697 11.57 -6.59 6.34
C THR A 697 10.61 -7.74 6.09
N ILE A 698 9.33 -7.55 6.34
CA ILE A 698 8.27 -8.47 5.93
C ILE A 698 7.57 -7.87 4.71
N VAL A 699 7.58 -8.59 3.61
CA VAL A 699 6.91 -8.21 2.35
C VAL A 699 5.65 -9.06 2.23
N PRO A 700 4.46 -8.52 2.53
CA PRO A 700 3.20 -9.26 2.39
C PRO A 700 2.80 -9.41 0.92
N ALA A 701 1.89 -10.34 0.63
CA ALA A 701 1.31 -10.50 -0.71
C ALA A 701 0.51 -9.27 -1.17
N GLN A 702 -0.04 -8.53 -0.22
CA GLN A 702 -0.82 -7.30 -0.42
C GLN A 702 -0.54 -6.36 0.75
N GLY A 703 -0.49 -5.05 0.49
CA GLY A 703 -0.16 -4.04 1.51
C GLY A 703 1.31 -3.59 1.44
N SER A 704 1.69 -2.68 2.29
CA SER A 704 3.06 -2.16 2.38
C SER A 704 3.96 -3.13 3.15
N PRO A 705 5.26 -3.22 2.82
CA PRO A 705 6.22 -3.95 3.64
C PRO A 705 6.25 -3.43 5.07
N ALA A 706 6.43 -4.34 6.03
CA ALA A 706 6.57 -4.02 7.44
C ALA A 706 8.04 -4.15 7.84
N PHE A 707 8.53 -3.21 8.67
CA PHE A 707 9.92 -3.14 9.09
C PHE A 707 10.04 -3.16 10.61
N ALA A 708 11.13 -3.73 11.10
CA ALA A 708 11.51 -3.62 12.50
C ALA A 708 13.03 -3.55 12.62
N GLU A 709 13.50 -2.62 13.44
CA GLU A 709 14.91 -2.56 13.82
C GLU A 709 15.21 -3.62 14.89
N ILE A 710 16.30 -4.36 14.70
CA ILE A 710 16.77 -5.37 15.62
C ILE A 710 18.26 -5.23 15.87
N VAL A 711 18.76 -5.96 16.86
CA VAL A 711 20.18 -6.15 17.07
C VAL A 711 20.51 -7.62 16.83
N LEU A 712 21.25 -7.92 15.78
CA LEU A 712 21.76 -9.25 15.51
C LEU A 712 22.92 -9.56 16.45
N ALA A 713 22.84 -10.67 17.13
CA ALA A 713 23.89 -11.16 18.02
C ALA A 713 24.29 -12.58 17.62
N ARG A 714 25.51 -12.97 17.95
CA ARG A 714 25.96 -14.36 17.75
C ARG A 714 25.15 -15.34 18.58
N VAL A 715 24.82 -14.97 19.83
CA VAL A 715 23.98 -15.75 20.72
C VAL A 715 22.92 -14.87 21.41
N ALA A 716 21.69 -15.36 21.47
CA ALA A 716 20.57 -14.81 22.23
C ALA A 716 19.68 -16.00 22.64
N PRO A 717 20.03 -16.73 23.73
CA PRO A 717 19.42 -18.01 24.01
C PRO A 717 17.96 -17.87 24.45
N GLY A 718 17.11 -18.70 23.87
CA GLY A 718 15.73 -18.90 24.28
C GLY A 718 15.36 -20.37 24.29
N ILE A 719 14.54 -20.81 25.25
CA ILE A 719 13.98 -22.15 25.28
C ILE A 719 12.48 -22.09 25.03
N PHE A 720 12.00 -22.99 24.15
CA PHE A 720 10.57 -23.04 23.84
C PHE A 720 9.78 -23.56 25.03
N ILE A 721 8.67 -22.87 25.29
CA ILE A 721 7.65 -23.29 26.27
C ILE A 721 6.36 -23.63 25.52
N VAL A 722 5.61 -24.61 26.05
CA VAL A 722 4.45 -25.16 25.36
C VAL A 722 3.11 -24.54 25.80
N ASP A 723 3.08 -23.82 26.94
CA ASP A 723 1.89 -23.19 27.45
C ASP A 723 2.18 -22.07 28.46
N THR A 724 1.13 -21.44 29.00
CA THR A 724 1.22 -20.38 29.99
C THR A 724 1.79 -20.84 31.35
N SER A 725 1.85 -22.16 31.64
CA SER A 725 2.48 -22.71 32.85
C SER A 725 4.01 -22.78 32.75
N ARG A 726 4.55 -22.37 31.60
CA ARG A 726 5.99 -22.36 31.26
C ARG A 726 6.62 -23.74 31.17
N LEU A 727 5.84 -24.80 30.89
CA LEU A 727 6.40 -26.11 30.63
C LEU A 727 7.33 -26.10 29.43
N VAL A 728 8.54 -26.63 29.56
CA VAL A 728 9.52 -26.63 28.47
C VAL A 728 9.11 -27.58 27.35
N ALA A 729 9.30 -27.19 26.11
CA ALA A 729 9.20 -28.08 24.97
C ALA A 729 10.35 -29.10 25.01
N ALA A 730 10.07 -30.32 25.46
CA ALA A 730 11.09 -31.31 25.69
C ALA A 730 10.57 -32.75 25.56
N ASN A 731 11.54 -33.65 25.38
CA ASN A 731 11.39 -35.11 25.59
C ASN A 731 12.30 -35.58 26.72
N VAL A 732 11.95 -36.70 27.36
CA VAL A 732 12.75 -37.32 28.44
C VAL A 732 13.25 -38.66 27.97
N LEU A 733 14.56 -38.89 28.11
CA LEU A 733 15.17 -40.20 27.87
C LEU A 733 15.66 -40.80 29.20
N TYR A 734 15.23 -42.01 29.46
CA TYR A 734 15.65 -42.80 30.62
C TYR A 734 16.64 -43.89 30.17
N PHE A 735 17.88 -43.76 30.59
CA PHE A 735 18.93 -44.74 30.33
C PHE A 735 19.03 -45.67 31.51
N LYS A 736 18.70 -46.94 31.29
CA LYS A 736 18.77 -47.98 32.33
C LYS A 736 20.17 -48.67 32.34
N PRO A 737 20.59 -49.24 33.48
CA PRO A 737 21.90 -49.91 33.59
C PRO A 737 22.05 -51.13 32.66
N ASP A 738 20.97 -51.75 32.25
CA ASP A 738 20.93 -52.88 31.31
C ASP A 738 21.03 -52.42 29.82
N GLY A 739 21.18 -51.14 29.57
CA GLY A 739 21.28 -50.55 28.24
C GLY A 739 19.94 -50.20 27.58
N GLN A 740 18.83 -50.45 28.26
CA GLN A 740 17.52 -50.03 27.76
C GLN A 740 17.39 -48.49 27.76
N ILE A 741 16.83 -47.93 26.68
CA ILE A 741 16.48 -46.50 26.57
C ILE A 741 14.97 -46.40 26.44
N ILE A 742 14.32 -45.68 27.38
CA ILE A 742 12.90 -45.42 27.38
C ILE A 742 12.67 -43.93 27.09
N THR A 743 11.80 -43.65 26.13
CA THR A 743 11.41 -42.27 25.80
C THR A 743 10.12 -41.91 26.52
N GLY A 744 10.09 -40.74 27.14
CA GLY A 744 8.93 -40.17 27.81
C GLY A 744 8.70 -38.71 27.41
N SER A 745 7.58 -38.17 27.83
CA SER A 745 7.26 -36.73 27.71
C SER A 745 7.08 -36.13 29.10
N PRO A 746 7.54 -34.87 29.35
CA PRO A 746 7.33 -34.23 30.65
C PRO A 746 5.92 -33.62 30.78
N TYR A 747 5.05 -33.80 29.79
CA TYR A 747 3.64 -33.32 29.83
C TYR A 747 2.74 -34.21 28.93
N ARG A 748 1.44 -34.12 29.16
CA ARG A 748 0.39 -34.75 28.32
C ARG A 748 -0.76 -33.79 28.07
N PRO A 749 -1.50 -33.95 26.96
CA PRO A 749 -2.75 -33.23 26.75
C PRO A 749 -3.79 -33.57 27.81
N GLU A 750 -4.53 -32.57 28.33
CA GLU A 750 -5.69 -32.73 29.19
C GLU A 750 -6.70 -31.61 28.92
N GLY A 751 -7.81 -31.96 28.25
CA GLY A 751 -8.76 -30.97 27.77
C GLY A 751 -8.12 -30.05 26.72
N PRO A 752 -8.31 -28.72 26.81
CA PRO A 752 -7.72 -27.76 25.90
C PRO A 752 -6.25 -27.38 26.23
N GLY A 753 -5.67 -27.90 27.30
CA GLY A 753 -4.34 -27.56 27.79
C GLY A 753 -3.39 -28.73 27.90
N LEU A 754 -2.24 -28.45 28.51
CA LEU A 754 -1.22 -29.45 28.84
C LEU A 754 -1.06 -29.53 30.37
N VAL A 755 -0.87 -30.76 30.87
CA VAL A 755 -0.55 -30.98 32.28
C VAL A 755 0.83 -31.64 32.40
N PRO A 756 1.64 -31.23 33.40
CA PRO A 756 2.93 -31.82 33.60
C PRO A 756 2.82 -33.29 34.05
N ILE A 757 3.72 -34.11 33.49
CA ILE A 757 4.02 -35.46 33.95
C ILE A 757 5.26 -35.36 34.83
N PRO A 758 5.21 -35.71 36.14
CA PRO A 758 6.37 -35.75 36.98
C PRO A 758 7.44 -36.71 36.41
N ILE A 759 8.66 -36.22 36.28
CA ILE A 759 9.81 -37.01 35.78
C ILE A 759 10.35 -37.81 36.97
N ASP A 760 10.25 -39.14 36.90
CA ASP A 760 10.84 -40.05 37.85
C ASP A 760 12.34 -40.25 37.49
N LEU A 761 13.24 -39.82 38.39
CA LEU A 761 14.68 -40.00 38.18
C LEU A 761 15.18 -41.45 38.42
N GLY A 762 14.31 -42.30 39.00
CA GLY A 762 14.65 -43.71 39.27
C GLY A 762 15.79 -43.88 40.29
N PRO A 763 16.32 -45.10 40.44
CA PRO A 763 17.44 -45.33 41.30
C PRO A 763 18.71 -44.63 40.84
N PRO A 764 19.71 -44.37 41.72
CA PRO A 764 20.91 -43.61 41.39
C PRO A 764 21.78 -44.16 40.23
N ALA A 765 21.53 -45.36 39.80
CA ALA A 765 22.21 -45.99 38.66
C ALA A 765 21.56 -45.62 37.31
N ASP A 766 20.35 -45.05 37.32
CA ASP A 766 19.66 -44.55 36.13
C ASP A 766 20.21 -43.18 35.77
N ARG A 767 20.30 -42.93 34.47
CA ARG A 767 20.57 -41.58 33.94
C ARG A 767 19.32 -41.08 33.22
N VAL A 768 18.82 -39.95 33.65
CA VAL A 768 17.68 -39.30 33.02
C VAL A 768 18.15 -38.05 32.29
N MET A 769 17.86 -37.99 31.01
CA MET A 769 18.26 -36.88 30.16
C MET A 769 17.02 -36.14 29.67
N LEU A 770 17.00 -34.81 29.79
CA LEU A 770 16.02 -33.93 29.20
C LEU A 770 16.55 -33.43 27.85
N ILE A 771 15.79 -33.67 26.78
CA ILE A 771 16.06 -33.14 25.45
C ILE A 771 15.15 -31.95 25.27
N MET A 772 15.69 -30.74 25.40
CA MET A 772 14.95 -29.47 25.26
C MET A 772 15.18 -28.87 23.89
N TYR A 773 14.24 -28.07 23.48
CA TYR A 773 14.30 -27.32 22.24
C TYR A 773 14.34 -25.82 22.50
N GLY A 774 15.09 -25.08 21.67
CA GLY A 774 15.31 -23.67 21.80
C GLY A 774 15.79 -23.02 20.50
N THR A 775 16.26 -21.80 20.62
CA THR A 775 16.85 -21.05 19.50
C THR A 775 17.92 -20.08 20.01
N GLY A 776 18.81 -19.61 19.12
CA GLY A 776 19.85 -18.64 19.49
C GLY A 776 20.99 -19.18 20.36
N ILE A 777 21.21 -20.46 20.37
CA ILE A 777 22.20 -21.19 21.21
C ILE A 777 23.41 -21.64 20.40
N ARG A 778 23.23 -22.06 19.15
CA ARG A 778 24.26 -22.69 18.28
C ARG A 778 25.46 -21.80 17.97
N GLY A 779 25.27 -20.45 17.95
CA GLY A 779 26.34 -19.49 17.66
C GLY A 779 27.48 -19.41 18.70
N ARG A 780 27.41 -20.17 19.78
CA ARG A 780 28.40 -20.20 20.85
C ARG A 780 29.81 -20.60 20.37
N SER A 781 30.80 -20.11 21.05
CA SER A 781 32.23 -20.45 20.75
C SER A 781 32.59 -21.88 21.10
N SER A 782 32.01 -22.46 22.17
CA SER A 782 32.25 -23.86 22.59
C SER A 782 31.11 -24.38 23.47
N LEU A 783 30.99 -25.69 23.64
CA LEU A 783 30.02 -26.32 24.54
C LEU A 783 30.23 -25.92 26.01
N SER A 784 31.48 -25.67 26.43
CA SER A 784 31.80 -25.23 27.79
C SER A 784 31.25 -23.83 28.14
N GLN A 785 30.81 -23.05 27.15
CA GLN A 785 30.15 -21.76 27.34
C GLN A 785 28.64 -21.89 27.55
N VAL A 786 28.13 -23.13 27.57
CA VAL A 786 26.72 -23.40 27.87
C VAL A 786 26.63 -24.01 29.27
N SER A 787 25.82 -23.38 30.11
CA SER A 787 25.48 -23.94 31.42
C SER A 787 23.96 -24.00 31.58
N VAL A 788 23.49 -25.02 32.28
CA VAL A 788 22.08 -25.21 32.56
C VAL A 788 21.91 -25.40 34.06
N THR A 789 20.90 -24.71 34.63
CA THR A 789 20.49 -24.98 36.01
C THR A 789 19.04 -25.50 36.01
N ILE A 790 18.78 -26.51 36.81
CA ILE A 790 17.46 -27.09 37.09
C ILE A 790 17.20 -26.97 38.59
N GLY A 791 16.17 -26.19 38.98
CA GLY A 791 15.92 -25.89 40.37
C GLY A 791 17.11 -25.25 41.10
N GLY A 792 17.91 -24.47 40.41
CA GLY A 792 19.13 -23.84 40.90
C GLY A 792 20.35 -24.79 40.99
N VAL A 793 20.20 -26.06 40.65
CA VAL A 793 21.31 -27.05 40.63
C VAL A 793 21.91 -27.14 39.24
N ALA A 794 23.24 -27.05 39.12
CA ALA A 794 23.94 -27.19 37.85
C ALA A 794 23.72 -28.59 37.26
N ALA A 795 23.30 -28.63 36.01
CA ALA A 795 22.97 -29.82 35.27
C ALA A 795 23.99 -30.03 34.12
N PRO A 796 24.60 -31.23 33.98
CA PRO A 796 25.53 -31.51 32.88
C PRO A 796 24.84 -31.34 31.51
N VAL A 797 25.54 -30.62 30.60
CA VAL A 797 25.11 -30.41 29.22
C VAL A 797 25.91 -31.32 28.31
N ASP A 798 25.23 -32.28 27.73
CA ASP A 798 25.85 -33.27 26.82
C ASP A 798 25.86 -32.78 25.37
N TYR A 799 24.86 -31.98 24.98
CA TYR A 799 24.76 -31.39 23.67
C TYR A 799 24.03 -30.04 23.76
N ALA A 800 24.45 -29.06 22.98
CA ALA A 800 23.72 -27.83 22.73
C ALA A 800 24.08 -27.37 21.33
N GLY A 801 23.14 -27.30 20.41
CA GLY A 801 23.43 -26.93 19.03
C GLY A 801 22.29 -27.24 18.07
N LEU A 802 22.62 -27.28 16.76
CA LEU A 802 21.69 -27.47 15.68
C LEU A 802 20.78 -28.69 15.85
N GLN A 803 19.49 -28.48 15.75
CA GLN A 803 18.51 -29.55 15.53
C GLN A 803 18.28 -29.62 14.00
N VAL A 804 18.74 -30.75 13.39
CA VAL A 804 18.90 -30.85 11.92
C VAL A 804 17.62 -30.79 11.09
N SER A 805 16.42 -30.92 11.71
CA SER A 805 15.17 -30.99 10.96
C SER A 805 14.61 -29.61 10.58
N TYR A 806 15.00 -28.52 11.29
CA TYR A 806 14.40 -27.19 11.09
C TYR A 806 15.46 -26.09 11.15
N PRO A 807 15.43 -25.11 10.23
CA PRO A 807 16.27 -23.91 10.29
C PRO A 807 16.08 -23.17 11.62
N GLY A 808 17.11 -22.55 12.17
CA GLY A 808 17.00 -21.74 13.38
C GLY A 808 16.70 -22.51 14.68
N PHE A 809 16.41 -23.80 14.62
CA PHE A 809 15.99 -24.62 15.76
C PHE A 809 17.20 -25.28 16.45
N ASP A 810 17.34 -25.05 17.75
CA ASP A 810 18.40 -25.63 18.59
C ASP A 810 17.89 -26.74 19.49
N GLN A 811 18.77 -27.71 19.77
CA GLN A 811 18.54 -28.79 20.72
C GLN A 811 19.55 -28.74 21.84
N LEU A 812 19.08 -28.97 23.08
CA LEU A 812 19.93 -29.16 24.26
C LEU A 812 19.64 -30.54 24.89
N ASN A 813 20.69 -31.29 25.11
CA ASN A 813 20.61 -32.54 25.86
C ASN A 813 21.24 -32.33 27.23
N VAL A 814 20.45 -32.46 28.28
CA VAL A 814 20.86 -32.11 29.65
C VAL A 814 20.56 -33.28 30.58
N THR A 815 21.55 -33.75 31.30
CA THR A 815 21.37 -34.79 32.31
C THR A 815 20.78 -34.19 33.58
N ILE A 816 19.63 -34.70 34.05
CA ILE A 816 18.97 -34.24 35.29
C ILE A 816 19.74 -34.77 36.50
N PRO A 817 20.21 -33.89 37.42
CA PRO A 817 20.90 -34.31 38.62
C PRO A 817 20.02 -35.13 39.58
N GLN A 818 20.48 -36.24 40.06
CA GLN A 818 19.78 -37.10 41.05
C GLN A 818 19.44 -36.36 42.34
N SER A 819 20.17 -35.31 42.72
CA SER A 819 19.88 -34.46 43.88
C SER A 819 18.57 -33.68 43.78
N LEU A 820 17.87 -33.75 42.64
CA LEU A 820 16.60 -33.10 42.40
C LEU A 820 15.39 -34.02 42.68
N VAL A 821 15.59 -35.29 43.05
CA VAL A 821 14.51 -36.22 43.44
C VAL A 821 13.65 -35.57 44.52
N GLY A 822 12.32 -35.58 44.33
CA GLY A 822 11.33 -35.04 45.22
C GLY A 822 11.21 -33.51 45.23
N ARG A 823 11.89 -32.78 44.38
CA ARG A 823 11.87 -31.30 44.33
C ARG A 823 10.55 -30.73 43.77
N GLY A 824 9.71 -31.55 43.13
CA GLY A 824 8.47 -31.09 42.53
C GLY A 824 8.68 -30.16 41.33
N SER A 825 7.95 -29.08 41.26
CA SER A 825 8.04 -28.09 40.16
C SER A 825 9.29 -27.24 40.30
N VAL A 826 10.18 -27.26 39.30
CA VAL A 826 11.47 -26.55 39.27
C VAL A 826 11.66 -25.79 37.96
N ASP A 827 12.27 -24.61 38.04
CA ASP A 827 12.61 -23.80 36.90
C ASP A 827 13.93 -24.29 36.26
N ILE A 828 14.01 -24.13 34.93
CA ILE A 828 15.16 -24.39 34.09
C ILE A 828 15.62 -23.07 33.48
N ILE A 829 16.91 -22.78 33.56
CA ILE A 829 17.56 -21.66 32.93
C ILE A 829 18.77 -22.14 32.14
N VAL A 830 18.85 -21.75 30.90
CA VAL A 830 20.01 -21.98 30.02
C VAL A 830 20.81 -20.69 29.94
N THR A 831 22.12 -20.77 30.18
CA THR A 831 23.02 -19.62 30.01
C THR A 831 24.04 -19.93 28.94
N VAL A 832 24.17 -19.05 27.94
CA VAL A 832 25.12 -19.18 26.83
C VAL A 832 26.00 -17.93 26.79
N GLU A 833 27.31 -18.11 26.95
CA GLU A 833 28.27 -16.99 26.97
C GLU A 833 27.86 -15.87 27.92
N GLY A 834 27.32 -16.21 29.09
CA GLY A 834 26.86 -15.26 30.11
C GLY A 834 25.48 -14.70 29.90
N LYS A 835 24.79 -14.97 28.77
CA LYS A 835 23.43 -14.53 28.49
C LYS A 835 22.44 -15.63 28.93
N ALA A 836 21.47 -15.27 29.78
CA ALA A 836 20.44 -16.21 30.24
C ALA A 836 19.25 -16.26 29.29
N SER A 837 18.64 -17.45 29.16
CA SER A 837 17.36 -17.67 28.50
C SER A 837 16.20 -17.20 29.36
N ASN A 838 14.98 -17.22 28.78
CA ASN A 838 13.75 -17.30 29.56
C ASN A 838 13.76 -18.53 30.49
N ALA A 839 12.98 -18.48 31.56
CA ALA A 839 12.80 -19.60 32.48
C ALA A 839 11.72 -20.57 31.95
N GLY A 840 12.11 -21.81 31.76
CA GLY A 840 11.18 -22.91 31.51
C GLY A 840 10.94 -23.71 32.79
N ARG A 841 10.02 -24.67 32.78
CA ARG A 841 9.62 -25.46 33.95
C ARG A 841 9.45 -26.95 33.65
N VAL A 842 9.83 -27.78 34.60
CA VAL A 842 9.50 -29.23 34.67
C VAL A 842 9.06 -29.60 36.06
N VAL A 843 8.43 -30.77 36.19
CA VAL A 843 8.08 -31.37 37.51
C VAL A 843 8.93 -32.61 37.68
N ILE A 844 9.61 -32.72 38.84
CA ILE A 844 10.45 -33.87 39.19
C ILE A 844 9.84 -34.60 40.39
N GLN A 845 9.64 -35.90 40.21
CA GLN A 845 9.07 -36.78 41.23
C GLN A 845 10.06 -37.05 42.38
#